data_6f79f230666e056f3865d44e4d79830b
#
_entry.id   6f79f230666e056f3865d44e4d79830b
#
_cell.length_a   1.000
_cell.length_b   1.000
_cell.length_c   1.000
_cell.angle_alpha   90.00
_cell.angle_beta   90.00
_cell.angle_gamma   90.00
#
_symmetry.space_group_name_H-M   'P 1'
#
loop_
_entity.id
_entity.type
_entity.pdbx_description
1 polymer ?
#
loop_
_entity_poly.entity_id
_entity_poly.type
_entity_poly.pdbx_seq_one_letter_code
_entity_poly.pdbx_strand_id
1 'polypeptide(L)'
;MAYLTYTPSSTGNTSKWTGSVWVKRTGGLGGQNIILRAGQTSFRFDGGYPDTIRLFWDYPTGNHNTVAKYLDTNTFYHVVAVVDTTNATATERLRIYVNGERATIDTANDYAMPSQNATSTTGINVGGVIHGIGVVGNSAAEPFYGNMSDFCFVDGQALDPSVFAETKYNRWKPKHPTAIMANINSTGGFGTNGYFLPLSDASNITNNLAGTSLTFNISTYGGAGFTNADTTQESPTNVFATHNLYTTETDGTVAPNGVTLTGTNNGLANLGVNTGKWYAEFKKETSNASDHFGVHNMAAGWNVSGWTSGDSLFWRHDGARQYDGNQTSTASYSNGDIISVMIDCDARTVTMWKNGTLNNDFNNLAMNNELTNALNNGEYLTFINRPNPDCTSTSNFGQGTFVNSNGGAGYADANGYGKFQYQPPAGYLALCTKNIESTHTYIETPDNNFRIRTWGGNTTDGHTINYGMPVDLVMIKSYQGAEAHHWRCYDSVRQNLPGANGCAALYPNQNVIEDHFNDDPHLAFSSTGFSMNANPNGTNAHNGINKTGTDYVGYAWSTGQTSNSTNTDGSVTTTLRANQDVGFSIVSFTHTGSTCTMGHGLGRAPDFMIVKARNQTYNWDVYHKSIGPTARIRLNSSIAPEVRSEPWNNTAPNNSVFTMGAWYAANTNSIAYCWAETPGYSKFGKYVATDSESAAPFIYCGFKPALVIVKAIGSADPNSNTNWVIWDSYRTPGTIIDNRLEIDTSNFQGGDGRTDRDDIRIWSNGFSITTQSWWESNYSGASPYIYMAFSEEAITKTLGVN
;
A
#
# COMPACT_ATOMS: atom_id res chain seq x y z
N MET A 1 7.32 11.63 24.34
CA MET A 1 7.89 10.38 23.78
C MET A 1 8.72 9.74 24.85
N ALA A 2 8.48 8.47 25.13
CA ALA A 2 9.27 7.68 26.07
C ALA A 2 10.43 6.98 25.35
N TYR A 3 11.50 6.73 26.09
CA TYR A 3 12.64 5.93 25.66
C TYR A 3 13.19 5.10 26.82
N LEU A 4 13.93 4.05 26.50
CA LEU A 4 14.54 3.19 27.51
C LEU A 4 16.06 3.30 27.45
N THR A 5 16.70 3.20 28.62
CA THR A 5 18.16 3.05 28.72
C THR A 5 18.50 1.88 29.62
N TYR A 6 19.63 1.22 29.31
CA TYR A 6 20.22 0.20 30.18
C TYR A 6 21.74 0.22 30.07
N THR A 7 22.41 -0.31 31.08
CA THR A 7 23.88 -0.43 31.08
C THR A 7 24.22 -1.87 31.50
N PRO A 8 24.75 -2.70 30.59
CA PRO A 8 25.20 -4.02 30.94
C PRO A 8 26.34 -3.97 31.99
N SER A 9 26.30 -4.81 33.01
CA SER A 9 27.35 -4.90 34.02
C SER A 9 28.63 -5.62 33.50
N SER A 10 28.49 -6.41 32.45
CA SER A 10 29.60 -7.13 31.82
C SER A 10 29.46 -7.08 30.30
N THR A 11 30.59 -7.18 29.59
CA THR A 11 30.63 -7.27 28.14
C THR A 11 30.12 -8.64 27.69
N GLY A 12 29.13 -8.65 26.79
CA GLY A 12 28.68 -9.85 26.11
C GLY A 12 29.45 -10.11 24.82
N ASN A 13 28.86 -10.82 23.88
CA ASN A 13 29.50 -11.09 22.57
C ASN A 13 29.34 -9.91 21.63
N THR A 14 30.38 -9.08 21.48
CA THR A 14 30.35 -7.91 20.60
C THR A 14 30.58 -8.26 19.12
N SER A 15 31.06 -9.48 18.84
CA SER A 15 31.30 -9.99 17.48
C SER A 15 30.08 -10.66 16.86
N LYS A 16 29.11 -11.09 17.69
CA LYS A 16 27.93 -11.83 17.23
C LYS A 16 26.71 -11.50 18.07
N TRP A 17 25.67 -10.94 17.42
CA TRP A 17 24.40 -10.64 18.06
C TRP A 17 23.28 -10.37 17.02
N THR A 18 22.04 -10.43 17.46
CA THR A 18 20.87 -10.08 16.65
C THR A 18 19.97 -9.12 17.41
N GLY A 19 19.57 -8.02 16.79
CA GLY A 19 18.52 -7.12 17.25
C GLY A 19 17.31 -7.19 16.33
N SER A 20 16.13 -7.43 16.90
CA SER A 20 14.86 -7.57 16.19
C SER A 20 13.80 -6.69 16.84
N VAL A 21 13.06 -5.92 16.06
CA VAL A 21 12.02 -5.03 16.58
C VAL A 21 10.97 -4.73 15.51
N TRP A 22 9.73 -4.54 15.95
CA TRP A 22 8.69 -3.95 15.10
C TRP A 22 8.61 -2.45 15.37
N VAL A 23 8.67 -1.65 14.30
CA VAL A 23 8.68 -0.19 14.36
C VAL A 23 7.67 0.40 13.39
N LYS A 24 6.91 1.39 13.86
CA LYS A 24 6.05 2.25 13.03
C LYS A 24 6.46 3.69 13.28
N ARG A 25 6.91 4.39 12.24
CA ARG A 25 7.18 5.83 12.36
C ARG A 25 5.86 6.60 12.23
N THR A 26 5.70 7.65 13.02
CA THR A 26 4.57 8.58 12.95
C THR A 26 5.06 10.02 12.68
N GLY A 27 6.37 10.20 12.51
CA GLY A 27 7.03 11.47 12.21
C GLY A 27 8.53 11.30 12.01
N GLY A 28 9.26 12.40 11.99
CA GLY A 28 10.72 12.42 11.87
C GLY A 28 11.24 11.90 10.53
N LEU A 29 10.42 11.98 9.46
CA LEU A 29 10.84 11.62 8.11
C LEU A 29 11.96 12.55 7.65
N GLY A 30 12.92 11.98 6.88
CA GLY A 30 14.13 12.70 6.46
C GLY A 30 15.17 12.92 7.57
N GLY A 31 14.85 12.62 8.83
CA GLY A 31 15.73 12.78 10.00
C GLY A 31 16.24 11.47 10.56
N GLN A 32 17.20 11.56 11.50
CA GLN A 32 17.66 10.38 12.24
C GLN A 32 16.61 9.95 13.27
N ASN A 33 16.30 8.65 13.28
CA ASN A 33 15.40 8.03 14.24
C ASN A 33 16.09 6.78 14.81
N ILE A 34 16.60 6.89 16.05
CA ILE A 34 17.37 5.82 16.66
C ILE A 34 16.44 4.70 17.12
N ILE A 35 16.73 3.49 16.70
CA ILE A 35 16.10 2.26 17.21
C ILE A 35 16.88 1.75 18.42
N LEU A 36 18.19 1.56 18.25
CA LEU A 36 19.11 1.13 19.32
C LEU A 36 20.47 1.78 19.07
N ARG A 37 21.08 2.36 20.13
CA ARG A 37 22.43 2.90 20.05
C ARG A 37 23.21 2.71 21.35
N ALA A 38 24.48 2.38 21.22
CA ALA A 38 25.47 2.41 22.27
C ALA A 38 26.82 2.84 21.66
N GLY A 39 27.46 3.87 22.23
CA GLY A 39 28.73 4.37 21.73
C GLY A 39 28.74 4.59 20.23
N GLN A 40 29.65 3.89 19.52
CA GLN A 40 29.83 3.99 18.08
C GLN A 40 29.00 3.00 17.25
N THR A 41 28.16 2.19 17.90
CA THR A 41 27.26 1.24 17.21
C THR A 41 25.84 1.77 17.28
N SER A 42 25.16 1.84 16.14
CA SER A 42 23.75 2.24 16.06
C SER A 42 22.98 1.49 15.00
N PHE A 43 21.72 1.26 15.29
CA PHE A 43 20.72 0.73 14.38
C PHE A 43 19.56 1.75 14.32
N ARG A 44 19.26 2.30 13.11
CA ARG A 44 18.42 3.49 13.00
C ARG A 44 17.83 3.67 11.60
N PHE A 45 16.81 4.53 11.48
CA PHE A 45 16.54 5.24 10.23
C PHE A 45 17.53 6.39 10.10
N ASP A 46 18.09 6.58 8.90
CA ASP A 46 19.19 7.52 8.72
C ASP A 46 18.72 8.88 8.22
N GLY A 47 19.41 9.96 8.63
CA GLY A 47 19.16 11.31 8.17
C GLY A 47 20.12 11.76 7.06
N GLY A 48 21.30 11.14 6.98
CA GLY A 48 22.27 11.40 5.89
C GLY A 48 21.89 10.76 4.56
N TYR A 49 21.16 9.63 4.65
CA TYR A 49 20.49 8.94 3.55
C TYR A 49 19.00 8.81 3.92
N PRO A 50 18.21 9.83 3.65
CA PRO A 50 16.90 9.99 4.26
C PRO A 50 16.00 8.76 4.10
N ASP A 51 15.42 8.32 5.24
CA ASP A 51 14.43 7.25 5.36
C ASP A 51 14.91 5.83 5.00
N THR A 52 16.19 5.62 4.80
CA THR A 52 16.82 4.29 4.72
C THR A 52 17.05 3.73 6.13
N ILE A 53 17.28 2.41 6.23
CA ILE A 53 17.67 1.77 7.51
C ILE A 53 19.18 1.56 7.48
N ARG A 54 19.84 1.96 8.57
CA ARG A 54 21.28 1.94 8.69
C ARG A 54 21.75 1.18 9.92
N LEU A 55 22.77 0.35 9.71
CA LEU A 55 23.50 -0.36 10.77
C LEU A 55 24.95 0.12 10.78
N PHE A 56 25.33 0.89 11.78
CA PHE A 56 26.73 1.11 12.14
C PHE A 56 27.18 0.06 13.14
N TRP A 57 28.31 -0.55 12.90
CA TRP A 57 28.98 -1.40 13.85
C TRP A 57 30.39 -0.86 14.10
N ASP A 58 30.63 -0.33 15.30
CA ASP A 58 31.91 0.25 15.74
C ASP A 58 32.49 1.24 14.69
N TYR A 59 31.68 2.27 14.34
CA TYR A 59 31.96 3.23 13.28
C TYR A 59 33.39 3.79 13.40
N PRO A 60 34.17 3.93 12.28
CA PRO A 60 33.77 3.68 10.89
C PRO A 60 34.00 2.26 10.39
N THR A 61 34.27 1.28 11.24
CA THR A 61 34.73 -0.06 10.89
C THR A 61 33.66 -0.90 10.16
N GLY A 62 32.39 -0.73 10.49
CA GLY A 62 31.27 -1.39 9.85
C GLY A 62 30.14 -0.41 9.57
N ASN A 63 29.67 -0.38 8.33
CA ASN A 63 28.62 0.53 7.91
C ASN A 63 27.80 -0.04 6.76
N HIS A 64 26.52 -0.26 7.01
CA HIS A 64 25.55 -0.75 6.04
C HIS A 64 24.33 0.17 6.00
N ASN A 65 23.95 0.60 4.79
CA ASN A 65 22.78 1.39 4.52
C ASN A 65 21.91 0.68 3.48
N THR A 66 20.61 0.65 3.66
CA THR A 66 19.70 0.03 2.67
C THR A 66 19.55 0.94 1.45
N VAL A 67 19.39 0.35 0.25
CA VAL A 67 19.00 1.10 -0.95
C VAL A 67 17.54 1.57 -0.83
N ALA A 68 16.67 0.69 -0.35
CA ALA A 68 15.24 0.98 -0.21
C ALA A 68 14.97 2.01 0.90
N LYS A 69 14.01 2.92 0.65
CA LYS A 69 13.49 3.88 1.60
C LYS A 69 12.19 3.36 2.22
N TYR A 70 12.02 3.57 3.53
CA TYR A 70 10.89 3.07 4.31
C TYR A 70 10.10 4.25 4.90
N LEU A 71 9.22 4.81 4.09
CA LEU A 71 8.48 6.04 4.36
C LEU A 71 7.07 5.81 4.92
N ASP A 72 6.53 4.59 4.82
CA ASP A 72 5.14 4.32 5.18
C ASP A 72 4.93 4.47 6.69
N THR A 73 4.16 5.49 7.07
CA THR A 73 3.77 5.78 8.45
C THR A 73 2.47 5.09 8.87
N ASN A 74 1.87 4.31 7.97
CA ASN A 74 0.58 3.64 8.19
C ASN A 74 0.73 2.20 8.66
N THR A 75 1.96 1.67 8.69
CA THR A 75 2.24 0.26 9.02
C THR A 75 3.48 0.11 9.90
N PHE A 76 3.58 -1.05 10.54
CA PHE A 76 4.81 -1.48 11.20
C PHE A 76 5.74 -2.17 10.22
N TYR A 77 7.03 -1.88 10.34
CA TYR A 77 8.12 -2.66 9.74
C TYR A 77 8.73 -3.57 10.78
N HIS A 78 8.95 -4.84 10.45
CA HIS A 78 9.82 -5.72 11.22
C HIS A 78 11.25 -5.52 10.76
N VAL A 79 12.10 -4.99 11.60
CA VAL A 79 13.50 -4.69 11.25
C VAL A 79 14.42 -5.57 12.09
N VAL A 80 15.30 -6.30 11.41
CA VAL A 80 16.28 -7.18 12.06
C VAL A 80 17.69 -6.80 11.61
N ALA A 81 18.54 -6.48 12.60
CA ALA A 81 19.96 -6.25 12.41
C ALA A 81 20.74 -7.47 12.93
N VAL A 82 21.59 -8.03 12.09
CA VAL A 82 22.43 -9.18 12.44
C VAL A 82 23.89 -8.82 12.26
N VAL A 83 24.67 -9.01 13.33
CA VAL A 83 26.13 -8.89 13.33
C VAL A 83 26.71 -10.27 13.55
N ASP A 84 27.63 -10.69 12.67
CA ASP A 84 28.44 -11.89 12.81
C ASP A 84 29.83 -11.68 12.18
N THR A 85 30.69 -10.96 12.86
CA THR A 85 32.06 -10.70 12.35
C THR A 85 32.89 -11.98 12.26
N THR A 86 32.45 -13.08 12.88
CA THR A 86 33.16 -14.37 12.80
C THR A 86 32.99 -15.05 11.44
N ASN A 87 32.01 -14.61 10.63
CA ASN A 87 31.74 -15.19 9.33
C ASN A 87 32.91 -14.98 8.36
N ALA A 88 33.31 -16.07 7.66
CA ALA A 88 34.38 -16.02 6.67
C ALA A 88 34.02 -15.12 5.48
N THR A 89 32.76 -15.16 5.05
CA THR A 89 32.24 -14.33 3.95
C THR A 89 31.97 -12.91 4.44
N ALA A 90 32.65 -11.93 3.88
CA ALA A 90 32.57 -10.54 4.34
C ALA A 90 31.14 -9.99 4.30
N THR A 91 30.41 -10.23 3.20
CA THR A 91 29.04 -9.76 3.01
C THR A 91 28.02 -10.38 3.99
N GLU A 92 28.41 -11.40 4.75
CA GLU A 92 27.58 -12.05 5.77
C GLU A 92 27.84 -11.54 7.20
N ARG A 93 28.80 -10.63 7.38
CA ARG A 93 29.18 -10.13 8.72
C ARG A 93 28.21 -9.11 9.28
N LEU A 94 27.64 -8.27 8.42
CA LEU A 94 26.57 -7.33 8.74
C LEU A 94 25.39 -7.58 7.81
N ARG A 95 24.19 -7.72 8.37
CA ARG A 95 22.97 -7.95 7.58
C ARG A 95 21.81 -7.16 8.15
N ILE A 96 20.99 -6.61 7.27
CA ILE A 96 19.72 -5.95 7.60
C ILE A 96 18.60 -6.72 6.90
N TYR A 97 17.52 -7.00 7.63
CA TYR A 97 16.31 -7.57 7.08
C TYR A 97 15.14 -6.65 7.40
N VAL A 98 14.21 -6.52 6.46
CA VAL A 98 12.97 -5.79 6.63
C VAL A 98 11.81 -6.67 6.21
N ASN A 99 10.84 -6.87 7.10
CA ASN A 99 9.67 -7.74 6.89
C ASN A 99 10.03 -9.16 6.42
N GLY A 100 11.12 -9.72 6.99
CA GLY A 100 11.59 -11.06 6.69
C GLY A 100 12.57 -11.15 5.51
N GLU A 101 12.60 -10.16 4.63
CA GLU A 101 13.45 -10.15 3.45
C GLU A 101 14.80 -9.46 3.70
N ARG A 102 15.87 -10.01 3.13
CA ARG A 102 17.18 -9.39 3.22
C ARG A 102 17.23 -8.12 2.39
N ALA A 103 17.54 -6.99 3.04
CA ALA A 103 17.62 -5.71 2.37
C ALA A 103 18.84 -5.63 1.43
N THR A 104 18.64 -5.05 0.25
CA THR A 104 19.74 -4.67 -0.64
C THR A 104 20.51 -3.52 0.00
N ILE A 105 21.84 -3.64 0.06
CA ILE A 105 22.72 -2.66 0.68
C ILE A 105 23.33 -1.76 -0.39
N ASP A 106 23.34 -0.47 -0.11
CA ASP A 106 24.05 0.52 -0.93
C ASP A 106 25.55 0.35 -0.75
N THR A 107 26.19 -0.23 -1.75
CA THR A 107 27.66 -0.44 -1.75
C THR A 107 28.43 0.71 -2.41
N ALA A 108 27.73 1.65 -3.01
CA ALA A 108 28.35 2.81 -3.68
C ALA A 108 28.63 3.95 -2.71
N ASN A 109 27.82 4.05 -1.62
CA ASN A 109 27.88 5.15 -0.69
C ASN A 109 28.13 4.67 0.74
N ASP A 110 29.23 5.19 1.34
CA ASP A 110 29.50 5.06 2.79
C ASP A 110 29.38 3.61 3.32
N TYR A 111 29.94 2.68 2.57
CA TYR A 111 29.90 1.24 2.83
C TYR A 111 31.21 0.77 3.47
N ALA A 112 31.13 0.08 4.58
CA ALA A 112 32.29 -0.55 5.23
C ALA A 112 31.93 -1.89 5.87
N MET A 113 32.85 -2.83 5.80
CA MET A 113 32.74 -4.16 6.41
C MET A 113 33.79 -4.36 7.49
N PRO A 114 33.41 -4.85 8.68
CA PRO A 114 34.39 -5.21 9.72
C PRO A 114 35.29 -6.37 9.23
N SER A 115 36.52 -6.40 9.69
CA SER A 115 37.41 -7.55 9.47
C SER A 115 36.85 -8.80 10.15
N GLN A 116 37.28 -9.98 9.67
CA GLN A 116 36.88 -11.24 10.31
C GLN A 116 37.36 -11.28 11.76
N ASN A 117 36.48 -11.76 12.66
CA ASN A 117 36.70 -11.81 14.11
C ASN A 117 36.91 -10.44 14.80
N ALA A 118 36.54 -9.34 14.19
CA ALA A 118 36.56 -8.03 14.82
C ALA A 118 35.64 -8.01 16.04
N THR A 119 36.04 -7.29 17.09
CA THR A 119 35.29 -7.05 18.33
C THR A 119 35.14 -5.56 18.56
N SER A 120 34.01 -5.13 19.14
CA SER A 120 33.82 -3.74 19.58
C SER A 120 34.16 -3.58 21.05
N THR A 121 34.72 -2.45 21.41
CA THR A 121 35.04 -2.06 22.78
C THR A 121 34.20 -0.88 23.29
N THR A 122 33.40 -0.25 22.42
CA THR A 122 32.64 0.97 22.72
C THR A 122 31.18 0.90 22.29
N GLY A 123 30.76 -0.17 21.60
CA GLY A 123 29.48 -0.29 20.94
C GLY A 123 28.43 -1.05 21.74
N ILE A 124 27.43 -1.55 21.00
CA ILE A 124 26.36 -2.41 21.53
C ILE A 124 26.98 -3.68 22.17
N ASN A 125 26.41 -4.08 23.29
CA ASN A 125 26.80 -5.28 24.05
C ASN A 125 28.10 -5.15 24.86
N VAL A 126 28.64 -3.93 25.02
CA VAL A 126 29.83 -3.63 25.81
C VAL A 126 29.41 -3.26 27.25
N GLY A 127 30.01 -3.90 28.23
CA GLY A 127 29.77 -3.63 29.66
C GLY A 127 30.19 -2.22 30.07
N GLY A 128 29.39 -1.57 30.93
CA GLY A 128 29.62 -0.19 31.35
C GLY A 128 29.23 0.88 30.32
N VAL A 129 28.88 0.52 29.07
CA VAL A 129 28.39 1.46 28.07
C VAL A 129 26.88 1.61 28.17
N ILE A 130 26.38 2.85 28.15
CA ILE A 130 24.94 3.12 28.19
C ILE A 130 24.34 2.83 26.81
N HIS A 131 23.30 2.01 26.79
CA HIS A 131 22.51 1.69 25.62
C HIS A 131 21.21 2.46 25.67
N GLY A 132 20.84 3.10 24.54
CA GLY A 132 19.57 3.79 24.37
C GLY A 132 18.68 3.08 23.36
N ILE A 133 17.45 2.75 23.78
CA ILE A 133 16.38 2.27 22.92
C ILE A 133 15.46 3.46 22.62
N GLY A 134 15.34 3.82 21.34
CA GLY A 134 14.56 4.97 20.90
C GLY A 134 15.28 6.31 21.09
N VAL A 135 16.58 6.31 21.41
CA VAL A 135 17.34 7.53 21.72
C VAL A 135 18.85 7.29 21.63
N VAL A 136 19.64 8.37 21.54
CA VAL A 136 21.11 8.32 21.64
C VAL A 136 21.53 8.21 23.11
N GLY A 137 21.90 7.02 23.55
CA GLY A 137 22.37 6.80 24.92
C GLY A 137 21.42 7.38 25.96
N ASN A 138 21.90 8.33 26.80
CA ASN A 138 21.08 9.02 27.81
C ASN A 138 20.80 10.50 27.45
N SER A 139 21.06 10.91 26.21
CA SER A 139 21.08 12.35 25.85
C SER A 139 19.75 12.90 25.36
N ALA A 140 18.71 12.11 25.24
CA ALA A 140 17.44 12.51 24.61
C ALA A 140 17.61 13.14 23.20
N ALA A 141 18.72 12.87 22.52
CA ALA A 141 18.98 13.32 21.15
C ALA A 141 18.52 12.26 20.15
N GLU A 142 18.12 12.71 18.96
CA GLU A 142 17.71 11.86 17.84
C GLU A 142 16.63 10.81 18.24
N PRO A 143 15.52 11.24 18.87
CA PRO A 143 14.52 10.31 19.38
C PRO A 143 13.85 9.57 18.24
N PHE A 144 13.37 8.36 18.53
CA PHE A 144 12.51 7.62 17.62
C PHE A 144 11.10 8.19 17.64
N TYR A 145 10.68 8.79 16.53
CA TYR A 145 9.34 9.35 16.37
C TYR A 145 8.37 8.27 15.87
N GLY A 146 7.76 7.54 16.79
CA GLY A 146 6.85 6.46 16.45
C GLY A 146 6.63 5.45 17.56
N ASN A 147 6.15 4.28 17.19
CA ASN A 147 5.81 3.17 18.06
C ASN A 147 6.78 2.01 17.86
N MET A 148 7.12 1.33 18.94
CA MET A 148 7.91 0.10 18.95
C MET A 148 7.14 -1.04 19.61
N SER A 149 7.32 -2.27 19.12
CA SER A 149 6.76 -3.49 19.70
C SER A 149 7.74 -4.65 19.57
N ASP A 150 7.68 -5.60 20.48
CA ASP A 150 8.41 -6.86 20.44
C ASP A 150 9.91 -6.67 20.21
N PHE A 151 10.57 -5.85 21.04
CA PHE A 151 11.98 -5.60 20.93
C PHE A 151 12.78 -6.75 21.55
N CYS A 152 13.49 -7.50 20.71
CA CYS A 152 14.31 -8.63 21.09
C CYS A 152 15.77 -8.37 20.74
N PHE A 153 16.67 -8.55 21.71
CA PHE A 153 18.11 -8.54 21.51
C PHE A 153 18.68 -9.89 21.97
N VAL A 154 19.43 -10.55 21.09
CA VAL A 154 20.02 -11.88 21.37
C VAL A 154 21.53 -11.75 21.29
N ASP A 155 22.16 -11.93 22.43
CA ASP A 155 23.61 -11.88 22.63
C ASP A 155 24.24 -13.21 22.23
N GLY A 156 25.25 -13.20 21.38
CA GLY A 156 26.01 -14.37 20.97
C GLY A 156 25.45 -15.18 19.80
N GLN A 157 24.31 -14.78 19.23
CA GLN A 157 23.69 -15.50 18.10
C GLN A 157 23.43 -14.58 16.90
N ALA A 158 23.62 -15.13 15.69
CA ALA A 158 23.27 -14.53 14.41
C ALA A 158 22.03 -15.23 13.84
N LEU A 159 20.85 -14.73 14.15
CA LEU A 159 19.58 -15.40 13.91
C LEU A 159 18.88 -14.89 12.63
N ASP A 160 18.13 -15.79 12.00
CA ASP A 160 17.27 -15.49 10.88
C ASP A 160 15.99 -14.80 11.37
N PRO A 161 15.39 -13.86 10.58
CA PRO A 161 14.13 -13.20 10.94
C PRO A 161 12.97 -14.14 11.26
N SER A 162 12.95 -15.35 10.68
CA SER A 162 11.92 -16.36 10.92
C SER A 162 11.89 -16.87 12.38
N VAL A 163 12.92 -16.59 13.17
CA VAL A 163 12.92 -16.85 14.62
C VAL A 163 11.85 -16.01 15.33
N PHE A 164 11.68 -14.73 14.90
CA PHE A 164 10.86 -13.71 15.54
C PHE A 164 9.48 -13.56 14.92
N ALA A 165 9.37 -13.87 13.64
CA ALA A 165 8.15 -13.65 12.85
C ALA A 165 7.95 -14.78 11.84
N GLU A 166 6.80 -14.80 11.22
CA GLU A 166 6.42 -15.83 10.23
C GLU A 166 5.54 -15.23 9.13
N THR A 167 5.61 -15.82 7.94
CA THR A 167 4.62 -15.53 6.88
C THR A 167 3.36 -16.33 7.16
N LYS A 168 2.25 -15.64 7.38
CA LYS A 168 0.94 -16.25 7.55
C LYS A 168 -0.08 -15.46 6.72
N TYR A 169 -0.83 -16.15 5.88
CA TYR A 169 -1.76 -15.54 4.92
C TYR A 169 -1.05 -14.51 4.01
N ASN A 170 0.12 -14.92 3.50
CA ASN A 170 1.01 -14.11 2.66
C ASN A 170 1.45 -12.77 3.28
N ARG A 171 1.40 -12.64 4.60
CA ARG A 171 1.85 -11.46 5.32
C ARG A 171 2.84 -11.83 6.42
N TRP A 172 3.91 -11.06 6.52
CA TRP A 172 4.90 -11.16 7.58
C TRP A 172 4.32 -10.64 8.90
N LYS A 173 4.27 -11.48 9.93
CA LYS A 173 3.65 -11.19 11.23
C LYS A 173 4.53 -11.62 12.39
N PRO A 174 4.44 -10.95 13.57
CA PRO A 174 5.12 -11.42 14.75
C PRO A 174 4.59 -12.80 15.17
N LYS A 175 5.51 -13.66 15.58
CA LYS A 175 5.16 -14.89 16.30
C LYS A 175 4.70 -14.55 17.71
N HIS A 176 3.98 -15.47 18.34
CA HIS A 176 3.63 -15.31 19.74
C HIS A 176 4.91 -15.27 20.62
N PRO A 177 5.00 -14.43 21.67
CA PRO A 177 6.19 -14.30 22.51
C PRO A 177 6.75 -15.64 23.01
N THR A 178 5.90 -16.57 23.40
CA THR A 178 6.34 -17.91 23.83
C THR A 178 7.04 -18.71 22.72
N ALA A 179 6.61 -18.57 21.46
CA ALA A 179 7.25 -19.22 20.32
C ALA A 179 8.61 -18.58 20.01
N ILE A 180 8.71 -17.25 20.09
CA ILE A 180 9.99 -16.53 19.93
C ILE A 180 10.98 -17.01 20.98
N MET A 181 10.57 -17.03 22.25
CA MET A 181 11.40 -17.51 23.35
C MET A 181 11.84 -18.97 23.18
N ALA A 182 10.92 -19.85 22.77
CA ALA A 182 11.23 -21.25 22.51
C ALA A 182 12.26 -21.42 21.38
N ASN A 183 12.09 -20.66 20.27
CA ASN A 183 13.02 -20.67 19.14
C ASN A 183 14.43 -20.22 19.56
N ILE A 184 14.55 -19.10 20.30
CA ILE A 184 15.84 -18.57 20.75
C ILE A 184 16.50 -19.54 21.74
N ASN A 185 15.75 -20.09 22.68
CA ASN A 185 16.28 -21.03 23.69
C ASN A 185 16.75 -22.34 23.04
N SER A 186 16.12 -22.79 21.96
CA SER A 186 16.53 -24.00 21.24
C SER A 186 17.88 -23.86 20.53
N THR A 187 18.33 -22.62 20.27
CA THR A 187 19.56 -22.32 19.52
C THR A 187 20.72 -21.82 20.41
N GLY A 188 20.51 -21.64 21.72
CA GLY A 188 21.59 -21.21 22.65
C GLY A 188 21.15 -20.19 23.69
N GLY A 189 19.87 -19.75 23.67
CA GLY A 189 19.30 -18.79 24.61
C GLY A 189 19.65 -17.33 24.29
N PHE A 190 19.29 -16.44 25.19
CA PHE A 190 19.45 -14.99 25.01
C PHE A 190 20.87 -14.47 25.22
N GLY A 191 21.76 -15.30 25.81
CA GLY A 191 23.09 -14.86 26.18
C GLY A 191 23.10 -13.98 27.44
N THR A 192 24.26 -13.35 27.73
CA THR A 192 24.48 -12.60 28.98
C THR A 192 23.66 -11.32 29.04
N ASN A 193 23.60 -10.56 27.94
CA ASN A 193 22.98 -9.25 27.82
C ASN A 193 21.76 -9.24 26.91
N GLY A 194 21.21 -10.41 26.57
CA GLY A 194 20.03 -10.49 25.74
C GLY A 194 18.76 -10.11 26.51
N TYR A 195 17.74 -9.65 25.80
CA TYR A 195 16.44 -9.31 26.37
C TYR A 195 15.33 -9.50 25.35
N PHE A 196 14.10 -9.63 25.85
CA PHE A 196 12.88 -9.55 25.07
C PHE A 196 11.86 -8.68 25.79
N LEU A 197 11.59 -7.51 25.22
CA LEU A 197 10.62 -6.52 25.68
C LEU A 197 9.42 -6.51 24.74
N PRO A 198 8.28 -7.10 25.11
CA PRO A 198 7.07 -7.06 24.25
C PRO A 198 6.54 -5.64 24.06
N LEU A 199 6.76 -4.74 25.03
CA LEU A 199 6.31 -3.33 25.08
C LEU A 199 4.77 -3.18 25.00
N SER A 200 4.03 -4.26 25.20
CA SER A 200 2.56 -4.30 25.10
C SER A 200 1.84 -4.04 26.44
N ASP A 201 2.54 -4.12 27.56
CA ASP A 201 2.00 -3.85 28.89
C ASP A 201 2.34 -2.45 29.34
N ALA A 202 1.36 -1.53 29.26
CA ALA A 202 1.51 -0.13 29.68
C ALA A 202 1.87 0.01 31.18
N SER A 203 1.54 -0.98 32.01
CA SER A 203 1.87 -0.97 33.45
C SER A 203 3.31 -1.42 33.72
N ASN A 204 3.92 -2.13 32.77
CA ASN A 204 5.28 -2.70 32.90
C ASN A 204 5.98 -2.86 31.55
N ILE A 205 6.28 -1.74 30.88
CA ILE A 205 6.96 -1.75 29.56
C ILE A 205 8.41 -2.26 29.64
N THR A 206 8.99 -2.36 30.83
CA THR A 206 10.33 -2.90 31.08
C THR A 206 10.34 -4.40 31.37
N ASN A 207 9.20 -5.07 31.26
CA ASN A 207 9.09 -6.52 31.50
C ASN A 207 9.96 -7.30 30.51
N ASN A 208 11.08 -7.81 31.01
CA ASN A 208 12.05 -8.57 30.24
C ASN A 208 11.74 -10.08 30.32
N LEU A 209 11.12 -10.62 29.28
CA LEU A 209 10.73 -12.02 29.22
C LEU A 209 11.93 -12.97 29.08
N ALA A 210 13.10 -12.51 28.66
CA ALA A 210 14.33 -13.30 28.59
C ALA A 210 14.85 -13.74 29.95
N GLY A 211 14.42 -13.10 31.04
CA GLY A 211 14.82 -13.44 32.41
C GLY A 211 16.27 -13.07 32.74
N THR A 212 16.94 -12.28 31.90
CA THR A 212 18.28 -11.75 32.22
C THR A 212 18.21 -10.65 33.28
N SER A 213 19.30 -10.36 33.99
CA SER A 213 19.37 -9.41 35.11
C SER A 213 19.48 -7.95 34.66
N LEU A 214 19.19 -7.64 33.39
CA LEU A 214 19.24 -6.26 32.89
C LEU A 214 18.11 -5.40 33.50
N THR A 215 18.49 -4.21 33.98
CA THR A 215 17.55 -3.20 34.47
C THR A 215 17.39 -2.09 33.45
N PHE A 216 16.15 -1.82 33.06
CA PHE A 216 15.81 -0.76 32.14
C PHE A 216 15.28 0.46 32.89
N ASN A 217 15.81 1.64 32.56
CA ASN A 217 15.32 2.92 33.04
C ASN A 217 14.43 3.54 31.99
N ILE A 218 13.26 4.05 32.42
CA ILE A 218 12.31 4.76 31.56
C ILE A 218 12.56 6.25 31.71
N SER A 219 12.63 6.96 30.59
CA SER A 219 12.69 8.42 30.56
C SER A 219 11.83 8.96 29.41
N THR A 220 11.49 10.25 29.48
CA THR A 220 10.74 10.93 28.44
C THR A 220 11.50 12.12 27.90
N TYR A 221 11.33 12.36 26.59
CA TYR A 221 11.86 13.57 25.97
C TYR A 221 11.22 14.81 26.63
N GLY A 222 12.06 15.75 27.10
CA GLY A 222 11.60 16.94 27.85
C GLY A 222 11.38 16.72 29.35
N GLY A 223 11.65 15.50 29.88
CA GLY A 223 11.67 15.26 31.34
C GLY A 223 10.31 15.19 32.04
N ALA A 224 9.22 15.06 31.29
CA ALA A 224 7.85 15.08 31.83
C ALA A 224 7.43 13.82 32.62
N GLY A 225 8.30 12.80 32.72
CA GLY A 225 7.98 11.51 33.32
C GLY A 225 7.13 10.64 32.39
N PHE A 226 7.30 9.30 32.48
CA PHE A 226 6.51 8.34 31.72
C PHE A 226 5.07 8.26 32.24
N THR A 227 4.11 8.29 31.37
CA THR A 227 2.69 8.18 31.68
C THR A 227 2.00 7.20 30.74
N ASN A 228 0.75 6.81 31.07
CA ASN A 228 -0.05 6.01 30.18
C ASN A 228 -0.34 6.70 28.81
N ALA A 229 -0.08 8.00 28.70
CA ALA A 229 -0.18 8.73 27.43
C ALA A 229 1.01 8.46 26.48
N ASP A 230 2.11 7.91 27.00
CA ASP A 230 3.27 7.47 26.21
C ASP A 230 3.08 6.05 25.63
N THR A 231 1.97 5.38 25.95
CA THR A 231 1.58 4.09 25.42
C THR A 231 0.42 4.23 24.43
N THR A 232 0.35 3.33 23.45
CA THR A 232 -0.72 3.29 22.46
C THR A 232 -1.36 1.90 22.42
N GLN A 233 -2.59 1.82 21.92
CA GLN A 233 -3.26 0.53 21.62
C GLN A 233 -2.80 -0.08 20.30
N GLU A 234 -1.88 0.57 19.59
CA GLU A 234 -1.34 0.07 18.32
C GLU A 234 -0.42 -1.13 18.52
N SER A 235 -0.48 -2.04 17.56
CA SER A 235 0.42 -3.20 17.47
C SER A 235 0.68 -3.54 16.00
N PRO A 236 1.69 -4.37 15.69
CA PRO A 236 1.92 -4.83 14.32
C PRO A 236 0.72 -5.56 13.69
N THR A 237 -0.22 -6.02 14.50
CA THR A 237 -1.43 -6.72 14.06
C THR A 237 -2.70 -5.87 14.15
N ASN A 238 -2.65 -4.65 14.70
CA ASN A 238 -3.78 -3.74 14.75
C ASN A 238 -3.31 -2.28 14.74
N VAL A 239 -3.42 -1.64 13.60
CA VAL A 239 -3.00 -0.25 13.37
C VAL A 239 -4.23 0.64 13.37
N PHE A 240 -4.22 1.72 14.18
CA PHE A 240 -5.24 2.75 14.17
C PHE A 240 -4.94 3.82 13.12
N ALA A 241 -5.98 4.51 12.67
CA ALA A 241 -5.81 5.64 11.77
C ALA A 241 -4.92 6.72 12.37
N THR A 242 -4.15 7.38 11.52
CA THR A 242 -3.38 8.59 11.82
C THR A 242 -3.61 9.61 10.71
N HIS A 243 -3.17 10.85 10.88
CA HIS A 243 -3.18 11.79 9.77
C HIS A 243 -2.06 11.47 8.78
N ASN A 244 -2.36 11.62 7.50
CA ASN A 244 -1.36 11.42 6.46
C ASN A 244 -0.38 12.60 6.43
N LEU A 245 0.91 12.32 6.64
CA LEU A 245 1.97 13.32 6.69
C LEU A 245 2.28 14.00 5.36
N TYR A 246 1.89 13.40 4.24
CA TYR A 246 2.19 13.90 2.89
C TYR A 246 1.07 14.73 2.26
N THR A 247 0.00 14.99 3.00
CA THR A 247 -1.16 15.72 2.49
C THR A 247 -1.31 17.09 3.15
N THR A 248 -0.25 17.57 3.77
CA THR A 248 -0.25 18.86 4.46
C THR A 248 -0.10 19.98 3.43
N GLU A 249 -1.02 20.94 3.44
CA GLU A 249 -0.78 22.25 2.84
C GLU A 249 0.43 22.90 3.53
N THR A 250 1.08 23.83 2.86
CA THR A 250 2.41 24.38 3.19
C THR A 250 2.54 25.03 4.56
N ASP A 251 1.45 25.30 5.28
CA ASP A 251 1.43 26.10 6.51
C ASP A 251 1.06 25.33 7.79
N GLY A 252 0.87 24.01 7.72
CA GLY A 252 0.50 23.18 8.88
C GLY A 252 1.47 22.04 9.15
N THR A 253 1.52 21.58 10.40
CA THR A 253 2.37 20.48 10.82
C THR A 253 1.57 19.36 11.47
N VAL A 254 1.94 18.12 11.20
CA VAL A 254 1.52 16.94 11.96
C VAL A 254 2.58 16.66 13.01
N ALA A 255 2.18 16.65 14.28
CA ALA A 255 3.10 16.32 15.37
C ALA A 255 3.60 14.87 15.26
N PRO A 256 4.73 14.55 15.92
CA PRO A 256 5.33 13.21 15.86
C PRO A 256 4.45 12.06 16.36
N ASN A 257 3.32 12.34 17.03
CA ASN A 257 2.33 11.32 17.41
C ASN A 257 1.37 10.93 16.26
N GLY A 258 1.46 11.62 15.11
CA GLY A 258 0.63 11.34 13.92
C GLY A 258 -0.84 11.77 14.02
N VAL A 259 -1.28 12.37 15.13
CA VAL A 259 -2.70 12.69 15.38
C VAL A 259 -2.93 14.12 15.91
N THR A 260 -1.88 14.87 16.22
CA THR A 260 -1.98 16.28 16.58
C THR A 260 -1.58 17.16 15.41
N LEU A 261 -2.44 18.09 15.06
CA LEU A 261 -2.26 19.03 13.95
C LEU A 261 -2.11 20.45 14.48
N THR A 262 -1.24 21.24 13.85
CA THR A 262 -1.06 22.66 14.12
C THR A 262 -0.98 23.43 12.81
N GLY A 263 -1.61 24.61 12.76
CA GLY A 263 -1.63 25.45 11.56
C GLY A 263 -2.71 25.08 10.55
N THR A 264 -2.70 25.73 9.41
CA THR A 264 -3.66 25.47 8.31
C THR A 264 -3.34 24.12 7.68
N ASN A 265 -4.06 23.09 8.09
CA ASN A 265 -3.83 21.74 7.57
C ASN A 265 -5.14 20.97 7.42
N ASN A 266 -5.27 20.24 6.34
CA ASN A 266 -6.35 19.28 6.15
C ASN A 266 -5.89 17.90 6.60
N GLY A 267 -6.06 17.59 7.89
CA GLY A 267 -5.71 16.29 8.45
C GLY A 267 -6.79 15.26 8.17
N LEU A 268 -6.71 14.59 7.03
CA LEU A 268 -7.53 13.42 6.74
C LEU A 268 -6.95 12.21 7.46
N ALA A 269 -7.83 11.36 8.03
CA ALA A 269 -7.38 10.08 8.53
C ALA A 269 -6.98 9.17 7.34
N ASN A 270 -5.92 8.39 7.53
CA ASN A 270 -5.31 7.56 6.48
C ASN A 270 -6.05 6.23 6.22
N LEU A 271 -7.09 5.93 6.98
CA LEU A 271 -7.97 4.78 6.75
C LEU A 271 -9.34 5.26 6.29
N GLY A 272 -9.90 4.59 5.28
CA GLY A 272 -11.20 4.88 4.70
C GLY A 272 -12.21 3.78 4.95
N VAL A 273 -13.49 4.16 4.97
CA VAL A 273 -14.63 3.27 5.22
C VAL A 273 -15.76 3.53 4.23
N ASN A 274 -16.48 2.48 3.83
CA ASN A 274 -17.64 2.60 2.93
C ASN A 274 -18.83 1.73 3.37
N THR A 275 -18.68 0.97 4.43
CA THR A 275 -19.73 0.18 5.09
C THR A 275 -19.56 0.24 6.61
N GLY A 276 -20.61 -0.08 7.36
CA GLY A 276 -20.56 -0.13 8.82
C GLY A 276 -20.61 1.23 9.51
N LYS A 277 -20.35 1.22 10.84
CA LYS A 277 -20.47 2.38 11.73
C LYS A 277 -19.15 2.67 12.42
N TRP A 278 -18.71 3.92 12.37
CA TRP A 278 -17.36 4.30 12.77
C TRP A 278 -17.36 5.49 13.72
N TYR A 279 -16.41 5.51 14.65
CA TYR A 279 -16.30 6.49 15.73
C TYR A 279 -14.89 7.07 15.82
N ALA A 280 -14.78 8.38 16.01
CA ALA A 280 -13.56 9.09 16.35
C ALA A 280 -13.84 10.27 17.26
N GLU A 281 -12.83 10.71 18.00
CA GLU A 281 -12.88 11.90 18.87
C GLU A 281 -11.85 12.94 18.44
N PHE A 282 -12.21 14.22 18.59
CA PHE A 282 -11.36 15.35 18.25
C PHE A 282 -11.38 16.36 19.39
N LYS A 283 -10.21 16.78 19.85
CA LYS A 283 -10.08 17.77 20.90
C LYS A 283 -9.49 19.05 20.34
N LYS A 284 -10.14 20.18 20.61
CA LYS A 284 -9.60 21.50 20.35
C LYS A 284 -8.63 21.84 21.48
N GLU A 285 -7.33 22.04 21.17
CA GLU A 285 -6.31 22.28 22.18
C GLU A 285 -6.08 23.77 22.41
N THR A 286 -5.91 24.56 21.37
CA THR A 286 -5.57 25.99 21.47
C THR A 286 -6.24 26.84 20.41
N SER A 287 -6.37 28.13 20.70
CA SER A 287 -6.61 29.26 19.81
C SER A 287 -8.04 29.75 19.63
N ASN A 288 -8.16 30.97 19.12
CA ASN A 288 -9.40 31.67 18.84
C ASN A 288 -9.91 31.52 17.38
N ALA A 289 -9.21 30.77 16.54
CA ALA A 289 -9.56 30.62 15.15
C ALA A 289 -10.41 29.36 14.91
N SER A 290 -10.90 29.20 13.68
CA SER A 290 -11.93 28.20 13.32
C SER A 290 -11.33 26.81 13.11
N ASP A 291 -11.63 25.86 13.99
CA ASP A 291 -11.40 24.45 13.74
C ASP A 291 -12.65 23.80 13.13
N HIS A 292 -12.44 22.72 12.35
CA HIS A 292 -13.50 21.95 11.74
C HIS A 292 -13.24 20.47 11.97
N PHE A 293 -14.25 19.79 12.48
CA PHE A 293 -14.22 18.33 12.63
C PHE A 293 -15.38 17.70 11.85
N GLY A 294 -15.12 16.60 11.19
CA GLY A 294 -16.18 16.01 10.37
C GLY A 294 -15.79 14.80 9.55
N VAL A 295 -16.41 14.71 8.39
CA VAL A 295 -16.32 13.59 7.45
C VAL A 295 -15.97 14.11 6.05
N HIS A 296 -15.17 13.37 5.32
CA HIS A 296 -14.70 13.73 3.98
C HIS A 296 -14.70 12.52 3.03
N ASN A 297 -14.97 12.77 1.74
CA ASN A 297 -14.83 11.81 0.65
C ASN A 297 -13.37 11.70 0.22
N MET A 298 -12.74 10.55 0.41
CA MET A 298 -11.34 10.33 0.06
C MET A 298 -11.04 10.44 -1.45
N ALA A 299 -12.02 10.20 -2.31
CA ALA A 299 -11.85 10.31 -3.76
C ALA A 299 -11.87 11.76 -4.28
N ALA A 300 -12.35 12.72 -3.48
CA ALA A 300 -12.40 14.12 -3.85
C ALA A 300 -11.04 14.83 -3.81
N GLY A 301 -10.02 14.12 -3.30
CA GLY A 301 -8.67 14.67 -3.14
C GLY A 301 -8.52 15.55 -1.90
N TRP A 302 -7.30 16.02 -1.66
CA TRP A 302 -6.89 16.68 -0.42
C TRP A 302 -7.14 18.19 -0.39
N ASN A 303 -7.37 18.79 -1.55
CA ASN A 303 -7.57 20.23 -1.65
C ASN A 303 -9.01 20.59 -1.26
N VAL A 304 -9.28 20.62 0.04
CA VAL A 304 -10.54 21.11 0.62
C VAL A 304 -10.57 22.65 0.62
N SER A 305 -9.93 23.32 -0.35
CA SER A 305 -9.85 24.77 -0.43
C SER A 305 -11.18 25.46 -0.72
N GLY A 306 -12.18 24.70 -1.12
CA GLY A 306 -13.54 25.20 -1.37
C GLY A 306 -14.53 24.71 -0.32
N TRP A 307 -15.02 25.60 0.52
CA TRP A 307 -16.16 25.43 1.44
C TRP A 307 -17.46 24.99 0.72
N THR A 308 -17.42 24.90 -0.59
CA THR A 308 -18.57 24.76 -1.51
C THR A 308 -18.60 23.41 -2.24
N SER A 309 -17.61 22.55 -2.08
CA SER A 309 -17.49 21.34 -2.93
C SER A 309 -18.44 20.19 -2.57
N GLY A 310 -19.11 20.26 -1.42
CA GLY A 310 -19.98 19.15 -0.98
C GLY A 310 -19.26 17.87 -0.54
N ASP A 311 -17.95 17.76 -0.77
CA ASP A 311 -17.14 16.57 -0.49
C ASP A 311 -16.87 16.34 1.00
N SER A 312 -17.33 17.25 1.87
CA SER A 312 -17.16 17.21 3.32
C SER A 312 -18.42 17.64 4.05
N LEU A 313 -18.56 17.15 5.29
CA LEU A 313 -19.55 17.60 6.25
C LEU A 313 -18.83 17.92 7.56
N PHE A 314 -18.94 19.18 8.03
CA PHE A 314 -18.21 19.68 9.19
C PHE A 314 -19.10 20.28 10.27
N TRP A 315 -18.61 20.18 11.52
CA TRP A 315 -18.99 21.06 12.61
C TRP A 315 -17.83 22.03 12.90
N ARG A 316 -18.09 23.34 12.77
CA ARG A 316 -17.12 24.41 13.02
C ARG A 316 -17.23 24.91 14.46
N HIS A 317 -16.13 25.38 15.04
CA HIS A 317 -16.07 25.78 16.46
C HIS A 317 -17.09 26.87 16.83
N ASP A 318 -17.43 27.80 15.92
CA ASP A 318 -18.39 28.89 16.14
C ASP A 318 -19.87 28.43 16.09
N GLY A 319 -20.09 27.12 15.95
CA GLY A 319 -21.41 26.51 15.84
C GLY A 319 -21.92 26.38 14.40
N ALA A 320 -21.18 26.80 13.39
CA ALA A 320 -21.63 26.58 12.03
C ALA A 320 -21.53 25.10 11.63
N ARG A 321 -22.64 24.57 11.11
CA ARG A 321 -22.66 23.33 10.36
C ARG A 321 -22.44 23.64 8.89
N GLN A 322 -21.45 23.03 8.30
CA GLN A 322 -21.07 23.32 6.93
C GLN A 322 -21.11 22.09 6.07
N TYR A 323 -21.93 22.11 5.02
CA TYR A 323 -21.98 21.16 3.94
C TYR A 323 -22.58 21.82 2.72
N ASP A 324 -22.07 21.50 1.51
CA ASP A 324 -22.61 21.95 0.22
C ASP A 324 -22.90 23.46 0.13
N GLY A 325 -21.97 24.29 0.65
CA GLY A 325 -22.10 25.75 0.68
C GLY A 325 -23.15 26.30 1.67
N ASN A 326 -23.93 25.46 2.30
CA ASN A 326 -24.95 25.86 3.28
C ASN A 326 -24.36 25.95 4.68
N GLN A 327 -24.67 27.01 5.39
CA GLN A 327 -24.30 27.18 6.80
C GLN A 327 -25.56 27.29 7.64
N THR A 328 -25.68 26.43 8.64
CA THR A 328 -26.70 26.54 9.69
C THR A 328 -26.02 26.67 11.04
N SER A 329 -26.55 27.56 11.91
CA SER A 329 -25.98 27.75 13.23
C SER A 329 -26.39 26.63 14.17
N THR A 330 -25.42 26.10 14.93
CA THR A 330 -25.60 25.10 15.99
C THR A 330 -24.91 25.57 17.27
N ALA A 331 -24.74 24.69 18.27
CA ALA A 331 -23.98 25.01 19.47
C ALA A 331 -22.47 25.11 19.15
N SER A 332 -21.81 26.16 19.64
CA SER A 332 -20.36 26.34 19.51
C SER A 332 -19.57 25.42 20.45
N TYR A 333 -18.27 25.23 20.14
CA TYR A 333 -17.33 24.56 21.03
C TYR A 333 -16.04 25.39 21.20
N SER A 334 -15.34 25.17 22.31
CA SER A 334 -14.21 25.95 22.77
C SER A 334 -12.99 25.09 23.07
N ASN A 335 -11.87 25.74 23.41
CA ASN A 335 -10.66 25.03 23.82
C ASN A 335 -10.94 24.09 24.99
N GLY A 336 -10.40 22.86 24.89
CA GLY A 336 -10.64 21.76 25.81
C GLY A 336 -11.85 20.90 25.51
N ASP A 337 -12.82 21.38 24.69
CA ASP A 337 -13.96 20.58 24.28
C ASP A 337 -13.54 19.43 23.37
N ILE A 338 -14.23 18.30 23.54
CA ILE A 338 -14.05 17.09 22.72
C ILE A 338 -15.30 16.87 21.90
N ILE A 339 -15.11 16.78 20.60
CA ILE A 339 -16.15 16.46 19.63
C ILE A 339 -16.01 14.99 19.19
N SER A 340 -17.04 14.20 19.48
CA SER A 340 -17.14 12.85 18.91
C SER A 340 -17.85 12.91 17.58
N VAL A 341 -17.27 12.30 16.55
CA VAL A 341 -17.83 12.19 15.20
C VAL A 341 -18.13 10.73 14.90
N MET A 342 -19.33 10.47 14.43
CA MET A 342 -19.84 9.15 14.11
C MET A 342 -20.30 9.09 12.66
N ILE A 343 -19.82 8.12 11.90
CA ILE A 343 -20.21 7.86 10.52
C ILE A 343 -21.02 6.56 10.49
N ASP A 344 -22.24 6.60 9.99
CA ASP A 344 -23.01 5.41 9.62
C ASP A 344 -23.07 5.34 8.09
N CYS A 345 -22.18 4.53 7.52
CA CYS A 345 -22.08 4.36 6.06
C CYS A 345 -23.32 3.68 5.50
N ASP A 346 -23.97 2.79 6.25
CA ASP A 346 -25.09 1.99 5.79
C ASP A 346 -26.38 2.83 5.77
N ALA A 347 -26.60 3.65 6.81
CA ALA A 347 -27.74 4.57 6.90
C ALA A 347 -27.50 5.90 6.17
N ARG A 348 -26.28 6.19 5.69
CA ARG A 348 -25.89 7.46 5.07
C ARG A 348 -26.08 8.67 6.02
N THR A 349 -25.67 8.52 7.28
CA THR A 349 -25.85 9.56 8.29
C THR A 349 -24.58 9.86 9.08
N VAL A 350 -24.51 11.08 9.62
CA VAL A 350 -23.46 11.53 10.52
C VAL A 350 -24.09 12.00 11.84
N THR A 351 -23.52 11.57 12.96
CA THR A 351 -23.90 12.03 14.30
C THR A 351 -22.70 12.66 15.00
N MET A 352 -22.89 13.76 15.73
CA MET A 352 -21.80 14.38 16.48
C MET A 352 -22.23 14.72 17.91
N TRP A 353 -21.29 14.51 18.83
CA TRP A 353 -21.45 14.82 20.25
C TRP A 353 -20.43 15.86 20.68
N LYS A 354 -20.81 16.68 21.67
CA LYS A 354 -19.90 17.57 22.38
C LYS A 354 -19.76 17.08 23.83
N ASN A 355 -18.55 16.77 24.25
CA ASN A 355 -18.25 16.32 25.62
C ASN A 355 -19.16 15.16 26.07
N GLY A 356 -19.35 14.19 25.17
CA GLY A 356 -20.22 13.00 25.41
C GLY A 356 -21.73 13.28 25.35
N THR A 357 -22.14 14.49 24.98
CA THR A 357 -23.56 14.88 24.86
C THR A 357 -23.94 15.10 23.40
N LEU A 358 -25.04 14.48 22.97
CA LEU A 358 -25.58 14.61 21.62
C LEU A 358 -25.85 16.07 21.25
N ASN A 359 -25.34 16.50 20.11
CA ASN A 359 -25.81 17.71 19.46
C ASN A 359 -26.99 17.38 18.56
N ASN A 360 -28.16 17.93 18.86
CA ASN A 360 -29.39 17.59 18.13
C ASN A 360 -29.37 17.98 16.66
N ASP A 361 -28.55 18.96 16.26
CA ASP A 361 -28.41 19.38 14.86
C ASP A 361 -27.58 18.39 14.02
N PHE A 362 -26.89 17.46 14.69
CA PHE A 362 -26.12 16.35 14.09
C PHE A 362 -26.65 14.98 14.53
N ASN A 363 -27.92 14.88 14.91
CA ASN A 363 -28.52 13.60 15.29
C ASN A 363 -28.97 12.82 14.04
N ASN A 364 -28.19 11.83 13.62
CA ASN A 364 -28.43 11.06 12.38
C ASN A 364 -28.66 12.01 11.17
N LEU A 365 -27.85 13.05 11.09
CA LEU A 365 -27.91 13.99 9.99
C LEU A 365 -27.62 13.28 8.68
N ALA A 366 -28.55 13.35 7.73
CA ALA A 366 -28.36 12.76 6.40
C ALA A 366 -27.11 13.35 5.71
N MET A 367 -26.28 12.50 5.12
CA MET A 367 -25.17 12.92 4.28
C MET A 367 -25.71 13.68 3.06
N ASN A 368 -24.94 14.64 2.58
CA ASN A 368 -25.24 15.33 1.33
C ASN A 368 -25.11 14.41 0.12
N ASN A 369 -25.46 14.93 -1.07
CA ASN A 369 -25.45 14.15 -2.30
C ASN A 369 -24.05 13.61 -2.65
N GLU A 370 -22.98 14.43 -2.44
CA GLU A 370 -21.63 14.04 -2.83
C GLU A 370 -21.09 12.89 -1.95
N LEU A 371 -21.26 12.97 -0.63
CA LEU A 371 -20.89 11.87 0.29
C LEU A 371 -21.73 10.61 0.03
N THR A 372 -23.04 10.79 -0.25
CA THR A 372 -23.93 9.68 -0.59
C THR A 372 -23.54 9.03 -1.91
N ASN A 373 -23.22 9.83 -2.94
CA ASN A 373 -22.78 9.35 -4.24
C ASN A 373 -21.42 8.63 -4.15
N ALA A 374 -20.50 9.13 -3.31
CA ALA A 374 -19.23 8.46 -3.06
C ALA A 374 -19.46 7.01 -2.57
N LEU A 375 -20.29 6.84 -1.55
CA LEU A 375 -20.62 5.50 -1.03
C LEU A 375 -21.35 4.62 -2.07
N ASN A 376 -22.27 5.19 -2.85
CA ASN A 376 -22.98 4.46 -3.91
C ASN A 376 -22.04 4.00 -5.04
N ASN A 377 -20.96 4.73 -5.27
CA ASN A 377 -19.91 4.40 -6.26
C ASN A 377 -18.82 3.47 -5.69
N GLY A 378 -18.95 3.01 -4.44
CA GLY A 378 -17.95 2.16 -3.77
C GLY A 378 -16.69 2.93 -3.35
N GLU A 379 -16.75 4.26 -3.28
CA GLU A 379 -15.67 5.11 -2.77
C GLU A 379 -15.69 5.12 -1.24
N TYR A 380 -14.62 5.69 -0.64
CA TYR A 380 -14.43 5.65 0.80
C TYR A 380 -14.60 7.02 1.44
N LEU A 381 -15.21 7.06 2.62
CA LEU A 381 -15.24 8.20 3.51
C LEU A 381 -14.17 8.05 4.59
N THR A 382 -13.73 9.18 5.14
CA THR A 382 -12.83 9.20 6.30
C THR A 382 -13.16 10.36 7.22
N PHE A 383 -12.56 10.36 8.42
CA PHE A 383 -12.62 11.49 9.33
C PHE A 383 -11.66 12.59 8.92
N ILE A 384 -12.07 13.82 9.14
CA ILE A 384 -11.26 15.01 8.89
C ILE A 384 -11.16 15.89 10.14
N ASN A 385 -9.93 16.35 10.37
CA ASN A 385 -9.56 17.36 11.36
C ASN A 385 -8.89 18.51 10.59
N ARG A 386 -9.49 19.70 10.63
CA ARG A 386 -9.00 20.88 9.92
C ARG A 386 -8.82 22.06 10.86
N PRO A 387 -7.66 22.22 11.50
CA PRO A 387 -7.33 23.44 12.21
C PRO A 387 -7.07 24.59 11.22
N ASN A 388 -7.38 25.82 11.61
CA ASN A 388 -7.01 27.03 10.90
C ASN A 388 -5.66 27.57 11.39
N PRO A 389 -5.09 28.61 10.76
CA PRO A 389 -3.86 29.21 11.23
C PRO A 389 -3.88 29.46 12.74
N ASP A 390 -2.77 29.13 13.41
CA ASP A 390 -2.57 29.23 14.86
C ASP A 390 -3.42 28.30 15.74
N CYS A 391 -4.16 27.35 15.15
CA CYS A 391 -4.88 26.32 15.89
C CYS A 391 -4.01 25.08 16.11
N THR A 392 -4.25 24.44 17.27
CA THR A 392 -3.80 23.07 17.53
C THR A 392 -5.02 22.21 17.90
N SER A 393 -5.15 21.07 17.26
CA SER A 393 -6.18 20.08 17.56
C SER A 393 -5.62 18.67 17.55
N THR A 394 -6.19 17.80 18.35
CA THR A 394 -5.74 16.42 18.50
C THR A 394 -6.88 15.46 18.18
N SER A 395 -6.59 14.44 17.39
CA SER A 395 -7.52 13.36 17.05
C SER A 395 -7.26 12.12 17.90
N ASN A 396 -8.30 11.34 18.14
CA ASN A 396 -8.25 10.03 18.75
C ASN A 396 -9.11 9.06 17.93
N PHE A 397 -8.47 8.22 17.15
CA PHE A 397 -9.13 7.15 16.37
C PHE A 397 -9.19 5.83 17.15
N GLY A 398 -8.74 5.85 18.43
CA GLY A 398 -8.63 4.72 19.33
C GLY A 398 -7.27 4.58 20.00
N GLN A 399 -6.29 5.42 19.67
CA GLN A 399 -4.95 5.40 20.29
C GLN A 399 -4.95 5.79 21.76
N GLY A 400 -5.96 6.55 22.22
CA GLY A 400 -6.05 7.03 23.58
C GLY A 400 -5.34 8.36 23.85
N THR A 401 -5.13 9.18 22.83
CA THR A 401 -4.24 10.34 22.80
C THR A 401 -4.51 11.38 23.89
N PHE A 402 -5.76 11.58 24.32
CA PHE A 402 -6.13 12.51 25.38
C PHE A 402 -7.04 11.89 26.45
N VAL A 403 -7.11 10.57 26.50
CA VAL A 403 -7.85 9.83 27.53
C VAL A 403 -7.07 9.94 28.85
N ASN A 404 -7.73 10.31 29.93
CA ASN A 404 -7.24 10.55 31.28
C ASN A 404 -7.00 12.01 31.68
N SER A 405 -7.28 13.01 30.86
CA SER A 405 -7.35 14.38 31.38
C SER A 405 -8.34 14.54 32.57
N ASN A 406 -9.24 13.54 32.76
CA ASN A 406 -10.23 13.46 33.84
C ASN A 406 -10.16 12.16 34.70
N GLY A 407 -9.05 11.38 34.63
CA GLY A 407 -8.80 10.24 35.53
C GLY A 407 -9.49 8.91 35.19
N GLY A 408 -10.12 8.75 34.02
CA GLY A 408 -10.78 7.49 33.57
C GLY A 408 -9.87 6.54 32.82
N ALA A 409 -10.16 5.22 32.82
CA ALA A 409 -9.41 4.22 32.07
C ALA A 409 -9.63 4.26 30.55
N GLY A 410 -10.58 5.08 30.09
CA GLY A 410 -11.03 5.13 28.69
C GLY A 410 -11.99 4.01 28.33
N TYR A 411 -12.65 4.15 27.19
CA TYR A 411 -13.64 3.20 26.68
C TYR A 411 -13.18 2.56 25.37
N ALA A 412 -13.40 1.25 25.27
CA ALA A 412 -13.23 0.53 24.01
C ALA A 412 -14.55 0.51 23.22
N ASP A 413 -14.45 0.20 21.95
CA ASP A 413 -15.61 -0.12 21.11
C ASP A 413 -16.23 -1.51 21.44
N ALA A 414 -17.27 -1.89 20.69
CA ALA A 414 -17.97 -3.17 20.91
C ALA A 414 -17.08 -4.41 20.63
N ASN A 415 -16.01 -4.27 19.86
CA ASN A 415 -15.05 -5.33 19.56
C ASN A 415 -13.87 -5.35 20.55
N GLY A 416 -13.86 -4.45 21.55
CA GLY A 416 -12.81 -4.35 22.55
C GLY A 416 -11.58 -3.58 22.06
N TYR A 417 -11.65 -2.88 20.93
CA TYR A 417 -10.55 -2.09 20.41
C TYR A 417 -10.70 -0.59 20.72
N GLY A 418 -9.56 0.06 20.81
CA GLY A 418 -9.46 1.47 21.06
C GLY A 418 -9.54 1.86 22.53
N LYS A 419 -9.22 3.15 22.77
CA LYS A 419 -9.27 3.81 24.07
C LYS A 419 -9.78 5.22 23.84
N PHE A 420 -11.06 5.46 24.13
CA PHE A 420 -11.75 6.72 23.90
C PHE A 420 -12.07 7.43 25.21
N GLN A 421 -12.22 8.75 25.17
CA GLN A 421 -12.65 9.54 26.34
C GLN A 421 -14.11 9.26 26.69
N TYR A 422 -14.97 9.07 25.68
CA TYR A 422 -16.38 8.75 25.83
C TYR A 422 -16.69 7.37 25.26
N GLN A 423 -17.71 6.72 25.83
CA GLN A 423 -18.15 5.41 25.35
C GLN A 423 -18.70 5.53 23.92
N PRO A 424 -18.10 4.86 22.92
CA PRO A 424 -18.71 4.76 21.60
C PRO A 424 -20.12 4.17 21.69
N PRO A 425 -21.11 4.70 20.95
CA PRO A 425 -22.45 4.12 20.91
C PRO A 425 -22.43 2.68 20.38
N ALA A 426 -23.45 1.91 20.74
CA ALA A 426 -23.56 0.51 20.30
C ALA A 426 -23.47 0.38 18.78
N GLY A 427 -22.59 -0.49 18.31
CA GLY A 427 -22.35 -0.78 16.91
C GLY A 427 -21.34 0.16 16.21
N TYR A 428 -20.92 1.24 16.85
CA TYR A 428 -19.85 2.10 16.33
C TYR A 428 -18.47 1.57 16.72
N LEU A 429 -17.57 1.51 15.76
CA LEU A 429 -16.26 0.89 15.87
C LEU A 429 -15.11 1.92 15.75
N ALA A 430 -14.02 1.64 16.42
CA ALA A 430 -12.77 2.38 16.28
C ALA A 430 -12.23 2.25 14.85
N LEU A 431 -11.68 3.32 14.29
CA LEU A 431 -11.08 3.29 12.95
C LEU A 431 -9.68 2.65 13.02
N CYS A 432 -9.66 1.31 12.93
CA CYS A 432 -8.45 0.51 12.95
C CYS A 432 -8.55 -0.69 11.98
N THR A 433 -7.38 -1.26 11.66
CA THR A 433 -7.31 -2.33 10.64
C THR A 433 -8.12 -3.57 11.02
N LYS A 434 -8.15 -3.98 12.29
CA LYS A 434 -8.95 -5.13 12.72
C LYS A 434 -10.45 -4.94 12.55
N ASN A 435 -10.94 -3.74 12.80
CA ASN A 435 -12.36 -3.43 12.61
C ASN A 435 -12.72 -3.35 11.13
N ILE A 436 -11.86 -2.73 10.30
CA ILE A 436 -12.04 -2.69 8.85
C ILE A 436 -12.06 -4.11 8.28
N GLU A 437 -11.13 -4.96 8.70
CA GLU A 437 -11.08 -6.37 8.30
C GLU A 437 -12.37 -7.14 8.65
N SER A 438 -13.02 -6.83 9.76
CA SER A 438 -14.24 -7.50 10.19
C SER A 438 -15.50 -7.10 9.38
N THR A 439 -15.46 -5.95 8.70
CA THR A 439 -16.62 -5.40 7.96
C THR A 439 -16.64 -5.78 6.48
N HIS A 440 -15.58 -6.36 5.95
CA HIS A 440 -15.45 -6.72 4.54
C HIS A 440 -15.08 -8.20 4.36
N THR A 441 -15.54 -8.80 3.26
CA THR A 441 -15.03 -10.10 2.82
C THR A 441 -13.82 -9.86 1.93
N TYR A 442 -12.63 -10.23 2.40
CA TYR A 442 -11.38 -10.07 1.68
C TYR A 442 -10.88 -11.38 1.09
N ILE A 443 -10.10 -11.28 0.02
CA ILE A 443 -9.36 -12.40 -0.53
C ILE A 443 -8.20 -12.73 0.43
N GLU A 444 -8.17 -13.94 0.97
CA GLU A 444 -7.14 -14.37 1.94
C GLU A 444 -5.76 -14.60 1.29
N THR A 445 -5.75 -14.92 0.01
CA THR A 445 -4.54 -15.23 -0.77
C THR A 445 -4.57 -14.51 -2.12
N PRO A 446 -4.41 -13.17 -2.15
CA PRO A 446 -4.36 -12.41 -3.41
C PRO A 446 -3.29 -12.93 -4.36
N ASP A 447 -2.16 -13.40 -3.84
CA ASP A 447 -1.05 -13.98 -4.56
C ASP A 447 -1.36 -15.32 -5.27
N ASN A 448 -2.45 -15.97 -4.95
CA ASN A 448 -2.97 -17.10 -5.75
C ASN A 448 -3.73 -16.63 -7.00
N ASN A 449 -3.97 -15.32 -7.13
CA ASN A 449 -4.82 -14.75 -8.18
C ASN A 449 -4.12 -13.66 -9.00
N PHE A 450 -3.07 -13.02 -8.44
CA PHE A 450 -2.23 -12.04 -9.13
C PHE A 450 -0.79 -12.14 -8.62
N ARG A 451 0.18 -12.20 -9.53
CA ARG A 451 1.62 -12.14 -9.21
C ARG A 451 2.44 -11.47 -10.29
N ILE A 452 3.55 -10.89 -9.87
CA ILE A 452 4.57 -10.30 -10.73
C ILE A 452 5.82 -11.16 -10.63
N ARG A 453 6.49 -11.40 -11.77
CA ARG A 453 7.79 -12.07 -11.83
C ARG A 453 8.68 -11.41 -12.86
N THR A 454 9.98 -11.43 -12.57
CA THR A 454 11.03 -11.03 -13.51
C THR A 454 11.91 -12.23 -13.86
N TRP A 455 12.48 -12.22 -15.07
CA TRP A 455 13.43 -13.24 -15.52
C TRP A 455 14.37 -12.69 -16.58
N GLY A 456 15.59 -13.24 -16.64
CA GLY A 456 16.49 -13.04 -17.77
C GLY A 456 16.15 -14.01 -18.91
N GLY A 457 16.13 -13.52 -20.13
CA GLY A 457 15.99 -14.35 -21.31
C GLY A 457 17.20 -15.24 -21.53
N ASN A 458 17.01 -16.48 -21.99
CA ASN A 458 18.06 -17.46 -22.22
C ASN A 458 17.97 -18.18 -23.59
N THR A 459 16.99 -17.84 -24.42
CA THR A 459 16.75 -18.39 -25.77
C THR A 459 16.54 -19.92 -25.78
N THR A 460 16.20 -20.51 -24.63
CA THR A 460 15.99 -21.96 -24.51
C THR A 460 14.52 -22.30 -24.72
N ASP A 461 14.25 -23.29 -25.59
CA ASP A 461 12.91 -23.86 -25.76
C ASP A 461 12.45 -24.58 -24.47
N GLY A 462 11.19 -24.38 -24.10
CA GLY A 462 10.63 -24.91 -22.85
C GLY A 462 11.08 -24.17 -21.59
N HIS A 463 11.70 -22.98 -21.70
CA HIS A 463 12.05 -22.16 -20.52
C HIS A 463 10.79 -21.90 -19.70
N THR A 464 10.80 -22.28 -18.43
CA THR A 464 9.65 -22.23 -17.51
C THR A 464 9.77 -21.08 -16.52
N ILE A 465 8.70 -20.29 -16.40
CA ILE A 465 8.57 -19.24 -15.39
C ILE A 465 7.55 -19.69 -14.34
N ASN A 466 8.03 -19.82 -13.11
CA ASN A 466 7.22 -20.28 -11.98
C ASN A 466 6.63 -19.07 -11.23
N TYR A 467 5.32 -18.97 -11.22
CA TYR A 467 4.56 -17.99 -10.45
C TYR A 467 4.09 -18.56 -9.10
N GLY A 468 4.16 -19.86 -8.86
CA GLY A 468 3.59 -20.53 -7.68
C GLY A 468 2.06 -20.52 -7.67
N MET A 469 1.43 -20.19 -8.80
CA MET A 469 -0.03 -20.20 -9.03
C MET A 469 -0.33 -20.57 -10.48
N PRO A 470 -1.52 -21.07 -10.81
CA PRO A 470 -1.97 -21.17 -12.20
C PRO A 470 -1.98 -19.78 -12.85
N VAL A 471 -1.50 -19.66 -14.07
CA VAL A 471 -1.56 -18.42 -14.85
C VAL A 471 -2.60 -18.58 -15.94
N ASP A 472 -3.58 -17.66 -15.98
CA ASP A 472 -4.63 -17.65 -17.02
C ASP A 472 -4.50 -16.45 -17.95
N LEU A 473 -3.93 -15.34 -17.50
CA LEU A 473 -3.55 -14.18 -18.32
C LEU A 473 -2.16 -13.73 -17.89
N VAL A 474 -1.28 -13.44 -18.85
CA VAL A 474 -0.01 -12.76 -18.56
C VAL A 474 0.28 -11.68 -19.59
N MET A 475 0.65 -10.49 -19.09
CA MET A 475 1.20 -9.38 -19.88
C MET A 475 2.69 -9.28 -19.61
N ILE A 476 3.51 -9.37 -20.66
CA ILE A 476 4.97 -9.45 -20.56
C ILE A 476 5.62 -8.25 -21.28
N LYS A 477 6.65 -7.68 -20.64
CA LYS A 477 7.44 -6.59 -21.20
C LYS A 477 8.94 -6.80 -20.94
N SER A 478 9.77 -6.52 -21.93
CA SER A 478 11.20 -6.31 -21.71
C SER A 478 11.41 -4.96 -21.01
N TYR A 479 12.05 -4.94 -19.83
CA TYR A 479 12.20 -3.70 -19.08
C TYR A 479 13.63 -3.14 -19.08
N GLN A 480 14.62 -3.99 -19.40
CA GLN A 480 16.02 -3.58 -19.59
C GLN A 480 16.78 -4.60 -20.44
N GLY A 481 17.97 -4.24 -20.92
CA GLY A 481 18.85 -5.15 -21.68
C GLY A 481 19.25 -4.64 -23.06
N ALA A 482 19.51 -5.55 -23.99
CA ALA A 482 20.06 -5.24 -25.30
C ALA A 482 19.04 -4.66 -26.30
N GLU A 483 17.77 -5.11 -26.24
CA GLU A 483 16.72 -4.71 -27.18
C GLU A 483 15.37 -4.53 -26.48
N ALA A 484 14.71 -3.40 -26.78
CA ALA A 484 13.34 -3.14 -26.36
C ALA A 484 12.35 -3.88 -27.26
N HIS A 485 11.52 -4.73 -26.67
CA HIS A 485 10.49 -5.47 -27.38
C HIS A 485 9.10 -4.90 -27.12
N HIS A 486 8.17 -5.10 -28.07
CA HIS A 486 6.76 -4.83 -27.88
C HIS A 486 6.19 -5.62 -26.70
N TRP A 487 5.13 -5.12 -26.09
CA TRP A 487 4.34 -5.89 -25.13
C TRP A 487 3.77 -7.17 -25.74
N ARG A 488 3.70 -8.22 -24.93
CA ARG A 488 3.06 -9.49 -25.26
C ARG A 488 1.98 -9.81 -24.25
N CYS A 489 0.85 -10.34 -24.76
CA CYS A 489 -0.27 -10.77 -23.96
C CYS A 489 -0.69 -12.19 -24.38
N TYR A 490 -0.78 -13.08 -23.40
CA TYR A 490 -1.16 -14.48 -23.58
C TYR A 490 -2.22 -14.86 -22.58
N ASP A 491 -3.15 -15.75 -22.96
CA ASP A 491 -4.17 -16.28 -22.06
C ASP A 491 -4.49 -17.75 -22.27
N SER A 492 -4.99 -18.38 -21.20
CA SER A 492 -5.28 -19.80 -21.16
C SER A 492 -6.54 -20.21 -21.95
N VAL A 493 -7.46 -19.26 -22.22
CA VAL A 493 -8.68 -19.54 -23.01
C VAL A 493 -8.34 -19.84 -24.47
N ARG A 494 -7.25 -19.23 -24.98
CA ARG A 494 -6.75 -19.41 -26.35
C ARG A 494 -5.73 -20.54 -26.49
N GLN A 495 -5.24 -21.14 -25.40
CA GLN A 495 -4.16 -22.15 -25.39
C GLN A 495 -4.43 -23.36 -26.28
N ASN A 496 -5.68 -23.79 -26.42
CA ASN A 496 -6.07 -25.05 -27.08
C ASN A 496 -6.61 -24.86 -28.52
N LEU A 497 -6.12 -23.84 -29.22
CA LEU A 497 -6.48 -23.65 -30.62
C LEU A 497 -5.85 -24.77 -31.50
N PRO A 498 -6.59 -25.31 -32.49
CA PRO A 498 -6.07 -26.36 -33.36
C PRO A 498 -4.77 -25.93 -34.07
N GLY A 499 -3.72 -26.70 -33.92
CA GLY A 499 -2.42 -26.50 -34.57
C GLY A 499 -1.43 -25.63 -33.82
N ALA A 500 -1.74 -25.18 -32.58
CA ALA A 500 -0.85 -24.37 -31.76
C ALA A 500 -0.09 -25.20 -30.73
N ASN A 501 1.23 -24.98 -30.61
CA ASN A 501 2.07 -25.50 -29.50
C ASN A 501 1.94 -24.64 -28.22
N GLY A 502 0.73 -24.17 -27.89
CA GLY A 502 0.46 -23.22 -26.81
C GLY A 502 -0.37 -22.03 -27.30
N CYS A 503 -0.43 -20.97 -26.46
CA CYS A 503 -1.12 -19.73 -26.79
C CYS A 503 -0.21 -18.79 -27.59
N ALA A 504 -0.69 -18.27 -28.70
CA ALA A 504 -0.02 -17.27 -29.52
C ALA A 504 -0.09 -15.86 -28.90
N ALA A 505 0.87 -14.99 -29.26
CA ALA A 505 0.98 -13.63 -28.74
C ALA A 505 -0.10 -12.69 -29.29
N LEU A 506 -0.63 -11.84 -28.43
CA LEU A 506 -1.26 -10.56 -28.75
C LEU A 506 -0.35 -9.40 -28.30
N TYR A 507 -0.51 -8.24 -28.89
CA TYR A 507 0.43 -7.11 -28.74
C TYR A 507 -0.28 -5.87 -28.18
N PRO A 508 -0.26 -5.66 -26.85
CA PRO A 508 -0.99 -4.56 -26.18
C PRO A 508 -0.70 -3.16 -26.71
N ASN A 509 0.49 -2.92 -27.24
CA ASN A 509 0.88 -1.62 -27.80
C ASN A 509 0.73 -1.54 -29.34
N GLN A 510 0.05 -2.52 -29.96
CA GLN A 510 -0.12 -2.58 -31.43
C GLN A 510 -1.57 -2.93 -31.80
N ASN A 511 -2.01 -2.51 -32.98
CA ASN A 511 -3.32 -2.89 -33.52
C ASN A 511 -3.29 -4.12 -34.45
N VAL A 512 -2.17 -4.87 -34.47
CA VAL A 512 -1.96 -6.03 -35.32
C VAL A 512 -2.81 -7.24 -34.91
N ILE A 513 -2.90 -8.21 -35.78
CA ILE A 513 -3.59 -9.48 -35.52
C ILE A 513 -2.78 -10.37 -34.55
N GLU A 514 -3.41 -11.44 -34.04
CA GLU A 514 -2.76 -12.46 -33.22
C GLU A 514 -1.59 -13.10 -33.98
N ASP A 515 -0.49 -13.38 -33.28
CA ASP A 515 0.73 -14.00 -33.82
C ASP A 515 1.34 -13.25 -35.02
N HIS A 516 1.21 -11.93 -35.05
CA HIS A 516 1.67 -11.12 -36.20
C HIS A 516 3.19 -11.21 -36.43
N PHE A 517 3.96 -11.26 -35.32
CA PHE A 517 5.41 -11.45 -35.35
C PHE A 517 5.72 -12.93 -35.10
N ASN A 518 5.96 -13.69 -36.14
CA ASN A 518 6.21 -15.14 -36.07
C ASN A 518 7.49 -15.56 -35.34
N ASP A 519 8.15 -14.63 -34.65
CA ASP A 519 9.38 -14.84 -33.86
C ASP A 519 9.14 -14.92 -32.34
N ASP A 520 7.88 -14.84 -31.90
CA ASP A 520 7.52 -14.93 -30.48
C ASP A 520 7.26 -16.38 -30.05
N PRO A 521 7.69 -16.79 -28.85
CA PRO A 521 7.31 -18.07 -28.28
C PRO A 521 5.80 -18.20 -28.09
N HIS A 522 5.28 -19.41 -28.23
CA HIS A 522 3.95 -19.77 -27.77
C HIS A 522 4.01 -20.21 -26.31
N LEU A 523 3.07 -19.75 -25.48
CA LEU A 523 3.03 -20.11 -24.07
C LEU A 523 2.16 -21.33 -23.81
N ALA A 524 2.72 -22.33 -23.12
CA ALA A 524 1.97 -23.42 -22.53
C ALA A 524 1.77 -23.16 -21.03
N PHE A 525 0.52 -22.95 -20.64
CA PHE A 525 0.16 -22.69 -19.25
C PHE A 525 0.16 -23.96 -18.40
N SER A 526 0.53 -23.83 -17.14
CA SER A 526 0.62 -24.92 -16.16
C SER A 526 -0.07 -24.54 -14.83
N SER A 527 -0.10 -25.46 -13.88
CA SER A 527 -0.65 -25.23 -12.54
C SER A 527 0.19 -24.27 -11.68
N THR A 528 1.41 -23.93 -12.11
CA THR A 528 2.33 -23.09 -11.34
C THR A 528 2.94 -21.93 -12.13
N GLY A 529 2.53 -21.76 -13.40
CA GLY A 529 3.10 -20.74 -14.29
C GLY A 529 2.92 -21.09 -15.77
N PHE A 530 3.98 -20.93 -16.54
CA PHE A 530 3.97 -21.26 -17.98
C PHE A 530 5.36 -21.66 -18.47
N SER A 531 5.41 -22.35 -19.61
CA SER A 531 6.63 -22.57 -20.38
C SER A 531 6.56 -21.84 -21.71
N MET A 532 7.72 -21.39 -22.20
CA MET A 532 7.90 -20.70 -23.48
C MET A 532 8.37 -21.70 -24.53
N ASN A 533 7.46 -22.09 -25.42
CA ASN A 533 7.74 -23.06 -26.49
C ASN A 533 8.05 -22.31 -27.79
N ALA A 534 9.01 -22.83 -28.57
CA ALA A 534 9.35 -22.24 -29.85
C ALA A 534 8.13 -22.13 -30.78
N ASN A 535 7.97 -20.96 -31.41
CA ASN A 535 6.96 -20.78 -32.43
C ASN A 535 7.31 -21.67 -33.62
N PRO A 536 6.43 -22.58 -34.07
CA PRO A 536 6.71 -23.54 -35.15
C PRO A 536 6.95 -22.85 -36.49
N ASN A 537 6.50 -21.62 -36.68
CA ASN A 537 6.61 -20.84 -37.92
C ASN A 537 7.76 -19.82 -37.92
N GLY A 538 8.48 -19.69 -36.77
CA GLY A 538 9.48 -18.63 -36.56
C GLY A 538 10.92 -19.05 -36.79
N THR A 539 11.74 -18.16 -37.36
CA THR A 539 13.20 -18.33 -37.50
C THR A 539 14.00 -17.95 -36.26
N ASN A 540 13.43 -17.07 -35.38
CA ASN A 540 14.00 -16.58 -34.13
C ASN A 540 12.95 -16.67 -33.00
N ALA A 541 12.48 -17.88 -32.78
CA ALA A 541 11.26 -18.20 -32.02
C ALA A 541 11.23 -17.77 -30.53
N HIS A 542 12.27 -17.08 -30.06
CA HIS A 542 12.39 -16.66 -28.66
C HIS A 542 12.62 -15.15 -28.48
N ASN A 543 12.60 -14.36 -29.56
CA ASN A 543 13.03 -12.95 -29.50
C ASN A 543 12.15 -12.05 -28.64
N GLY A 544 10.84 -12.29 -28.58
CA GLY A 544 9.89 -11.36 -27.96
C GLY A 544 9.92 -11.34 -26.43
N ILE A 545 10.13 -12.50 -25.77
CA ILE A 545 10.03 -12.65 -24.31
C ILE A 545 11.08 -13.55 -23.67
N ASN A 546 12.05 -14.07 -24.45
CA ASN A 546 13.09 -15.00 -23.98
C ASN A 546 14.46 -14.78 -24.63
N LYS A 547 14.78 -13.57 -25.10
CA LYS A 547 16.05 -13.25 -25.73
C LYS A 547 17.17 -13.13 -24.72
N THR A 548 18.27 -13.84 -24.92
CA THR A 548 19.49 -13.72 -24.07
C THR A 548 19.99 -12.27 -23.99
N GLY A 549 20.32 -11.82 -22.77
CA GLY A 549 20.80 -10.45 -22.50
C GLY A 549 19.68 -9.41 -22.40
N THR A 550 18.43 -9.84 -22.31
CA THR A 550 17.27 -8.96 -22.06
C THR A 550 16.51 -9.48 -20.84
N ASP A 551 16.11 -8.56 -19.96
CA ASP A 551 15.33 -8.87 -18.78
C ASP A 551 13.85 -8.51 -18.98
N TYR A 552 13.00 -9.37 -18.48
CA TYR A 552 11.56 -9.30 -18.67
C TYR A 552 10.81 -9.23 -17.34
N VAL A 553 9.67 -8.57 -17.35
CA VAL A 553 8.68 -8.58 -16.28
C VAL A 553 7.36 -9.12 -16.84
N GLY A 554 6.69 -9.96 -16.06
CA GLY A 554 5.36 -10.49 -16.39
C GLY A 554 4.37 -10.26 -15.25
N TYR A 555 3.23 -9.69 -15.62
CA TYR A 555 2.07 -9.45 -14.74
C TYR A 555 1.04 -10.53 -15.04
N ALA A 556 0.76 -11.39 -14.07
CA ALA A 556 -0.05 -12.58 -14.27
C ALA A 556 -1.29 -12.61 -13.38
N TRP A 557 -2.43 -12.96 -13.98
CA TRP A 557 -3.72 -13.16 -13.30
C TRP A 557 -4.18 -14.60 -13.44
N SER A 558 -4.86 -15.11 -12.41
CA SER A 558 -5.46 -16.45 -12.38
C SER A 558 -6.97 -16.37 -12.22
N THR A 559 -7.69 -17.19 -12.97
CA THR A 559 -9.10 -17.49 -12.75
C THR A 559 -9.29 -18.69 -11.83
N GLY A 560 -8.22 -19.44 -11.53
CA GLY A 560 -8.28 -20.69 -10.78
C GLY A 560 -8.99 -21.82 -11.51
N GLN A 561 -9.39 -21.61 -12.79
CA GLN A 561 -10.12 -22.62 -13.58
C GLN A 561 -9.14 -23.48 -14.38
N THR A 562 -9.41 -24.77 -14.46
CA THR A 562 -8.59 -25.73 -15.21
C THR A 562 -9.07 -25.96 -16.65
N SER A 563 -10.29 -25.55 -16.97
CA SER A 563 -10.92 -25.73 -18.29
C SER A 563 -11.81 -24.55 -18.67
N ASN A 564 -12.00 -24.37 -19.95
CA ASN A 564 -12.94 -23.41 -20.50
C ASN A 564 -14.38 -23.87 -20.27
N SER A 565 -15.28 -22.92 -20.04
CA SER A 565 -16.73 -23.11 -19.95
C SER A 565 -17.45 -22.31 -21.04
N THR A 566 -18.70 -22.69 -21.31
CA THR A 566 -19.58 -21.98 -22.25
C THR A 566 -20.55 -21.12 -21.46
N ASN A 567 -20.78 -19.90 -21.91
CA ASN A 567 -21.77 -18.98 -21.33
C ASN A 567 -22.75 -18.51 -22.43
N THR A 568 -24.05 -18.55 -22.12
CA THR A 568 -25.15 -18.21 -23.02
C THR A 568 -26.03 -17.07 -22.50
N ASP A 569 -25.56 -16.30 -21.51
CA ASP A 569 -26.32 -15.16 -20.95
C ASP A 569 -26.53 -14.02 -21.96
N GLY A 570 -25.62 -13.87 -22.91
CA GLY A 570 -25.67 -12.88 -23.97
C GLY A 570 -26.35 -13.36 -25.26
N SER A 571 -26.52 -12.46 -26.22
CA SER A 571 -26.99 -12.79 -27.56
C SER A 571 -25.98 -13.62 -28.39
N VAL A 572 -24.72 -13.59 -27.95
CA VAL A 572 -23.61 -14.37 -28.52
C VAL A 572 -23.11 -15.36 -27.45
N THR A 573 -23.00 -16.61 -27.81
CA THR A 573 -22.40 -17.64 -26.97
C THR A 573 -20.90 -17.36 -26.83
N THR A 574 -20.40 -17.36 -25.59
CA THR A 574 -19.00 -17.12 -25.29
C THR A 574 -18.34 -18.36 -24.71
N THR A 575 -17.01 -18.45 -24.90
CA THR A 575 -16.15 -19.43 -24.23
C THR A 575 -15.29 -18.67 -23.23
N LEU A 576 -15.30 -19.06 -21.95
CA LEU A 576 -14.67 -18.27 -20.91
C LEU A 576 -14.04 -19.11 -19.80
N ARG A 577 -13.18 -18.44 -19.02
CA ARG A 577 -12.78 -18.78 -17.66
C ARG A 577 -13.12 -17.61 -16.75
N ALA A 578 -13.74 -17.86 -15.61
CA ALA A 578 -14.16 -16.80 -14.69
C ALA A 578 -13.95 -17.21 -13.24
N ASN A 579 -13.49 -16.25 -12.43
CA ASN A 579 -13.44 -16.33 -10.99
C ASN A 579 -14.31 -15.20 -10.40
N GLN A 580 -15.46 -15.56 -9.85
CA GLN A 580 -16.40 -14.58 -9.28
C GLN A 580 -15.87 -13.96 -7.98
N ASP A 581 -15.09 -14.70 -7.20
CA ASP A 581 -14.56 -14.23 -5.91
C ASP A 581 -13.59 -13.08 -6.12
N VAL A 582 -12.64 -13.23 -7.05
CA VAL A 582 -11.65 -12.19 -7.36
C VAL A 582 -12.11 -11.22 -8.45
N GLY A 583 -13.25 -11.48 -9.07
CA GLY A 583 -13.81 -10.59 -10.09
C GLY A 583 -13.03 -10.56 -11.40
N PHE A 584 -12.45 -11.66 -11.84
CA PHE A 584 -11.67 -11.72 -13.08
C PHE A 584 -12.20 -12.78 -14.05
N SER A 585 -12.37 -12.41 -15.33
CA SER A 585 -12.71 -13.37 -16.40
C SER A 585 -12.02 -13.06 -17.73
N ILE A 586 -11.81 -14.11 -18.51
CA ILE A 586 -11.31 -14.10 -19.89
C ILE A 586 -12.41 -14.65 -20.78
N VAL A 587 -12.85 -13.88 -21.77
CA VAL A 587 -14.05 -14.18 -22.58
C VAL A 587 -13.71 -14.15 -24.06
N SER A 588 -13.77 -15.30 -24.71
CA SER A 588 -13.61 -15.44 -26.17
C SER A 588 -14.97 -15.49 -26.86
N PHE A 589 -15.14 -14.72 -27.92
CA PHE A 589 -16.38 -14.63 -28.69
C PHE A 589 -16.13 -14.26 -30.15
N THR A 590 -17.16 -14.44 -30.99
CA THR A 590 -17.15 -13.99 -32.39
C THR A 590 -18.22 -12.94 -32.57
N HIS A 591 -17.82 -11.73 -33.00
CA HIS A 591 -18.73 -10.61 -33.21
C HIS A 591 -19.63 -10.84 -34.43
N THR A 592 -20.90 -10.42 -34.35
CA THR A 592 -21.92 -10.67 -35.38
C THR A 592 -21.96 -9.62 -36.52
N GLY A 593 -21.25 -8.50 -36.36
CA GLY A 593 -21.34 -7.34 -37.24
C GLY A 593 -22.49 -6.38 -36.88
N SER A 594 -23.27 -6.72 -35.87
CA SER A 594 -24.37 -5.90 -35.31
C SER A 594 -24.19 -5.78 -33.78
N THR A 595 -24.91 -4.86 -33.15
CA THR A 595 -24.91 -4.78 -31.68
C THR A 595 -25.26 -6.12 -31.06
N CYS A 596 -24.41 -6.61 -30.18
CA CYS A 596 -24.56 -7.91 -29.52
C CYS A 596 -24.09 -7.86 -28.07
N THR A 597 -24.55 -8.82 -27.27
CA THR A 597 -24.19 -8.95 -25.86
C THR A 597 -23.45 -10.26 -25.61
N MET A 598 -22.45 -10.20 -24.74
CA MET A 598 -21.58 -11.32 -24.37
C MET A 598 -21.63 -11.57 -22.85
N GLY A 599 -21.88 -12.82 -22.46
CA GLY A 599 -21.80 -13.23 -21.06
C GLY A 599 -20.35 -13.22 -20.58
N HIS A 600 -20.08 -12.58 -19.43
CA HIS A 600 -18.74 -12.49 -18.83
C HIS A 600 -18.52 -13.39 -17.61
N GLY A 601 -19.57 -13.98 -17.05
CA GLY A 601 -19.50 -15.00 -16.01
C GLY A 601 -19.12 -14.50 -14.60
N LEU A 602 -19.01 -13.19 -14.35
CA LEU A 602 -18.55 -12.64 -13.06
C LEU A 602 -19.64 -12.54 -11.98
N GLY A 603 -20.94 -12.57 -12.37
CA GLY A 603 -22.04 -12.38 -11.42
C GLY A 603 -22.20 -10.96 -10.89
N ARG A 604 -21.31 -10.04 -11.26
CA ARG A 604 -21.35 -8.59 -10.99
C ARG A 604 -20.77 -7.82 -12.15
N ALA A 605 -21.19 -6.57 -12.33
CA ALA A 605 -20.74 -5.74 -13.45
C ALA A 605 -19.22 -5.55 -13.43
N PRO A 606 -18.51 -5.73 -14.56
CA PRO A 606 -17.11 -5.36 -14.66
C PRO A 606 -16.92 -3.85 -14.52
N ASP A 607 -15.93 -3.45 -13.75
CA ASP A 607 -15.48 -2.06 -13.60
C ASP A 607 -14.46 -1.65 -14.67
N PHE A 608 -13.72 -2.65 -15.17
CA PHE A 608 -12.68 -2.49 -16.18
C PHE A 608 -12.70 -3.65 -17.17
N MET A 609 -12.63 -3.33 -18.47
CA MET A 609 -12.54 -4.34 -19.53
C MET A 609 -11.56 -3.90 -20.61
N ILE A 610 -10.88 -4.87 -21.19
CA ILE A 610 -10.04 -4.70 -22.39
C ILE A 610 -10.55 -5.68 -23.46
N VAL A 611 -10.85 -5.19 -24.66
CA VAL A 611 -11.30 -6.02 -25.80
C VAL A 611 -10.35 -5.90 -26.97
N LYS A 612 -9.98 -7.04 -27.57
CA LYS A 612 -9.11 -7.12 -28.74
C LYS A 612 -9.68 -8.07 -29.79
N ALA A 613 -9.80 -7.57 -31.02
CA ALA A 613 -10.02 -8.41 -32.19
C ALA A 613 -8.73 -9.21 -32.53
N ARG A 614 -8.85 -10.51 -32.74
CA ARG A 614 -7.72 -11.43 -32.94
C ARG A 614 -7.34 -11.58 -34.43
N ASN A 615 -8.33 -11.61 -35.29
CA ASN A 615 -8.17 -11.84 -36.74
C ASN A 615 -8.34 -10.59 -37.60
N GLN A 616 -8.38 -9.40 -36.94
CA GLN A 616 -8.52 -8.09 -37.60
C GLN A 616 -7.62 -7.07 -36.91
N THR A 617 -7.21 -6.03 -37.65
CA THR A 617 -6.31 -4.96 -37.17
C THR A 617 -7.03 -3.84 -36.41
N TYR A 618 -7.99 -4.18 -35.55
CA TYR A 618 -8.63 -3.22 -34.64
C TYR A 618 -7.72 -2.87 -33.44
N ASN A 619 -7.94 -1.68 -32.90
CA ASN A 619 -7.29 -1.26 -31.65
C ASN A 619 -7.75 -2.11 -30.46
N TRP A 620 -7.09 -1.96 -29.35
CA TRP A 620 -7.48 -2.52 -28.06
C TRP A 620 -8.46 -1.54 -27.42
N ASP A 621 -9.74 -1.86 -27.42
CA ASP A 621 -10.78 -1.01 -26.82
C ASP A 621 -10.87 -1.28 -25.31
N VAL A 622 -10.91 -0.19 -24.53
CA VAL A 622 -10.95 -0.24 -23.07
C VAL A 622 -12.24 0.41 -22.56
N TYR A 623 -12.89 -0.27 -21.62
CA TYR A 623 -13.95 0.26 -20.77
C TYR A 623 -13.42 0.47 -19.36
N HIS A 624 -13.77 1.60 -18.75
CA HIS A 624 -13.53 1.90 -17.35
C HIS A 624 -14.76 2.58 -16.75
N LYS A 625 -15.22 2.12 -15.56
CA LYS A 625 -16.44 2.62 -14.91
C LYS A 625 -16.48 4.15 -14.77
N SER A 626 -15.34 4.77 -14.49
CA SER A 626 -15.27 6.24 -14.30
C SER A 626 -15.34 7.06 -15.59
N ILE A 627 -15.19 6.42 -16.75
CA ILE A 627 -15.40 7.04 -18.08
C ILE A 627 -16.82 6.75 -18.56
N GLY A 628 -17.33 5.55 -18.26
CA GLY A 628 -18.63 5.06 -18.69
C GLY A 628 -18.68 4.57 -20.14
N PRO A 629 -19.88 4.17 -20.62
CA PRO A 629 -20.05 3.54 -21.94
C PRO A 629 -20.18 4.52 -23.11
N THR A 630 -20.19 5.83 -22.85
CA THR A 630 -20.39 6.87 -23.87
C THR A 630 -19.08 7.35 -24.47
N ALA A 631 -17.95 6.81 -24.05
CA ALA A 631 -16.64 7.15 -24.53
C ALA A 631 -15.81 5.89 -24.83
N ARG A 632 -14.88 6.04 -25.76
CA ARG A 632 -13.89 5.02 -26.12
C ARG A 632 -12.50 5.49 -25.71
N ILE A 633 -11.72 4.60 -25.08
CA ILE A 633 -10.30 4.76 -24.85
C ILE A 633 -9.56 3.52 -25.37
N ARG A 634 -8.31 3.70 -25.82
CA ARG A 634 -7.52 2.63 -26.45
C ARG A 634 -6.28 2.33 -25.63
N LEU A 635 -6.00 1.04 -25.37
CA LEU A 635 -4.80 0.64 -24.64
C LEU A 635 -3.51 0.88 -25.46
N ASN A 636 -3.57 0.68 -26.77
CA ASN A 636 -2.43 0.83 -27.69
C ASN A 636 -2.29 2.26 -28.25
N SER A 637 -2.72 3.27 -27.47
CA SER A 637 -2.68 4.67 -27.93
C SER A 637 -2.60 5.64 -26.77
N SER A 638 -1.81 6.67 -26.96
CA SER A 638 -1.71 7.81 -26.05
C SER A 638 -2.91 8.77 -26.11
N ILE A 639 -3.80 8.63 -27.09
CA ILE A 639 -4.94 9.53 -27.31
C ILE A 639 -5.89 9.52 -26.10
N ALA A 640 -6.41 10.70 -25.74
CA ALA A 640 -7.44 10.88 -24.74
C ALA A 640 -8.77 10.20 -25.11
N PRO A 641 -9.68 9.95 -24.14
CA PRO A 641 -10.99 9.36 -24.44
C PRO A 641 -11.76 10.14 -25.50
N GLU A 642 -12.32 9.42 -26.46
CA GLU A 642 -13.18 9.98 -27.52
C GLU A 642 -14.65 9.73 -27.16
N VAL A 643 -15.47 10.76 -27.14
CA VAL A 643 -16.94 10.60 -26.99
C VAL A 643 -17.49 9.88 -28.23
N ARG A 644 -17.86 8.64 -28.05
CA ARG A 644 -18.39 7.76 -29.11
C ARG A 644 -19.30 6.70 -28.53
N SER A 645 -20.35 6.34 -29.24
CA SER A 645 -21.20 5.21 -28.87
C SER A 645 -20.51 3.85 -29.08
N GLU A 646 -19.60 3.78 -30.03
CA GLU A 646 -18.79 2.58 -30.27
C GLU A 646 -17.54 2.59 -29.34
N PRO A 647 -17.10 1.45 -28.84
CA PRO A 647 -17.60 0.08 -29.10
C PRO A 647 -18.78 -0.35 -28.20
N TRP A 648 -19.16 0.40 -27.15
CA TRP A 648 -20.03 -0.03 -26.04
C TRP A 648 -21.52 0.19 -26.30
N ASN A 649 -21.93 0.78 -27.44
CA ASN A 649 -23.31 1.14 -27.77
C ASN A 649 -24.02 1.95 -26.68
N ASN A 650 -23.27 2.87 -25.99
CA ASN A 650 -23.74 3.66 -24.85
C ASN A 650 -24.35 2.81 -23.71
N THR A 651 -23.99 1.53 -23.60
CA THR A 651 -24.58 0.59 -22.65
C THR A 651 -23.51 0.10 -21.68
N ALA A 652 -23.66 0.44 -20.40
CA ALA A 652 -22.76 -0.05 -19.33
C ALA A 652 -22.92 -1.57 -19.17
N PRO A 653 -21.86 -2.30 -18.80
CA PRO A 653 -21.97 -3.68 -18.39
C PRO A 653 -22.92 -3.85 -17.20
N ASN A 654 -23.57 -4.99 -17.11
CA ASN A 654 -24.39 -5.37 -15.97
C ASN A 654 -23.83 -6.64 -15.29
N ASN A 655 -24.60 -7.25 -14.39
CA ASN A 655 -24.12 -8.42 -13.64
C ASN A 655 -23.89 -9.69 -14.49
N SER A 656 -24.41 -9.74 -15.70
CA SER A 656 -24.34 -10.93 -16.57
C SER A 656 -23.61 -10.70 -17.86
N VAL A 657 -23.81 -9.52 -18.50
CA VAL A 657 -23.33 -9.27 -19.87
C VAL A 657 -22.67 -7.89 -20.01
N PHE A 658 -21.79 -7.80 -21.02
CA PHE A 658 -21.38 -6.52 -21.60
C PHE A 658 -21.88 -6.43 -23.07
N THR A 659 -22.02 -5.22 -23.56
CA THR A 659 -22.52 -4.92 -24.92
C THR A 659 -21.39 -4.45 -25.83
N MET A 660 -21.33 -4.98 -27.05
CA MET A 660 -20.51 -4.43 -28.13
C MET A 660 -21.45 -3.89 -29.23
N GLY A 661 -21.20 -2.66 -29.67
CA GLY A 661 -21.90 -2.05 -30.79
C GLY A 661 -21.48 -2.62 -32.17
N ALA A 662 -22.10 -2.18 -33.23
CA ALA A 662 -21.84 -2.63 -34.61
C ALA A 662 -20.48 -2.12 -35.19
N TRP A 663 -19.50 -1.87 -34.33
CA TRP A 663 -18.18 -1.36 -34.71
C TRP A 663 -17.30 -2.42 -35.35
N TYR A 664 -17.32 -3.65 -34.84
CA TYR A 664 -16.57 -4.77 -35.40
C TYR A 664 -17.32 -5.44 -36.53
N ALA A 665 -16.60 -5.84 -37.56
CA ALA A 665 -17.18 -6.60 -38.68
C ALA A 665 -17.74 -7.96 -38.23
N ALA A 666 -18.68 -8.51 -38.98
CA ALA A 666 -19.13 -9.87 -38.75
C ALA A 666 -17.95 -10.89 -38.86
N ASN A 667 -18.02 -11.93 -38.06
CA ASN A 667 -16.98 -12.97 -37.96
C ASN A 667 -15.62 -12.44 -37.39
N THR A 668 -15.62 -11.31 -36.66
CA THR A 668 -14.44 -10.89 -35.94
C THR A 668 -14.30 -11.71 -34.68
N ASN A 669 -13.28 -12.58 -34.64
CA ASN A 669 -12.91 -13.32 -33.45
C ASN A 669 -12.26 -12.36 -32.44
N SER A 670 -12.76 -12.33 -31.24
CA SER A 670 -12.34 -11.37 -30.21
C SER A 670 -12.09 -12.03 -28.87
N ILE A 671 -11.27 -11.40 -28.05
CA ILE A 671 -11.04 -11.74 -26.66
C ILE A 671 -11.32 -10.51 -25.77
N ALA A 672 -12.00 -10.72 -24.65
CA ALA A 672 -12.18 -9.70 -23.62
C ALA A 672 -11.57 -10.17 -22.30
N TYR A 673 -10.89 -9.26 -21.62
CA TYR A 673 -10.42 -9.42 -20.23
C TYR A 673 -11.27 -8.48 -19.38
N CYS A 674 -11.97 -9.05 -18.40
CA CYS A 674 -12.93 -8.32 -17.59
C CYS A 674 -12.53 -8.38 -16.10
N TRP A 675 -12.53 -7.24 -15.42
CA TRP A 675 -12.29 -7.15 -13.99
C TRP A 675 -13.43 -6.39 -13.30
N ALA A 676 -13.91 -6.94 -12.19
CA ALA A 676 -14.81 -6.29 -11.24
C ALA A 676 -14.04 -6.05 -9.94
N GLU A 677 -14.17 -4.86 -9.37
CA GLU A 677 -13.48 -4.47 -8.15
C GLU A 677 -13.74 -5.46 -7.00
N THR A 678 -12.69 -5.81 -6.29
CA THR A 678 -12.74 -6.74 -5.16
C THR A 678 -11.96 -6.15 -3.98
N PRO A 679 -12.61 -5.88 -2.84
CA PRO A 679 -11.96 -5.31 -1.66
C PRO A 679 -10.71 -6.09 -1.26
N GLY A 680 -9.63 -5.36 -0.96
CA GLY A 680 -8.34 -5.94 -0.58
C GLY A 680 -7.53 -6.58 -1.70
N TYR A 681 -8.03 -6.61 -2.93
CA TYR A 681 -7.37 -7.25 -4.06
C TYR A 681 -7.24 -6.33 -5.27
N SER A 682 -8.31 -5.68 -5.69
CA SER A 682 -8.30 -4.80 -6.85
C SER A 682 -9.13 -3.54 -6.64
N LYS A 683 -8.69 -2.42 -7.22
CA LYS A 683 -9.39 -1.13 -7.18
C LYS A 683 -9.32 -0.45 -8.54
N PHE A 684 -10.46 0.08 -8.99
CA PHE A 684 -10.61 0.84 -10.23
C PHE A 684 -11.28 2.18 -9.91
N GLY A 685 -10.63 3.29 -10.23
CA GLY A 685 -11.14 4.59 -9.86
C GLY A 685 -10.56 5.71 -10.71
N LYS A 686 -10.80 6.92 -10.25
CA LYS A 686 -10.23 8.15 -10.82
C LYS A 686 -9.63 9.03 -9.71
N TYR A 687 -8.70 9.88 -10.07
CA TYR A 687 -8.18 10.92 -9.20
C TYR A 687 -7.95 12.21 -9.99
N VAL A 688 -7.81 13.30 -9.27
CA VAL A 688 -7.47 14.61 -9.83
C VAL A 688 -6.02 14.94 -9.51
N ALA A 689 -5.27 15.36 -10.50
CA ALA A 689 -3.88 15.76 -10.33
C ALA A 689 -3.76 17.10 -9.57
N THR A 690 -2.67 17.26 -8.86
CA THR A 690 -2.37 18.48 -8.08
C THR A 690 -1.19 19.26 -8.63
N ASP A 691 -0.39 18.66 -9.52
CA ASP A 691 0.87 19.23 -10.03
C ASP A 691 1.85 19.61 -8.90
N SER A 692 1.84 18.85 -7.83
CA SER A 692 2.62 19.13 -6.62
C SER A 692 3.13 17.84 -6.00
N GLU A 693 4.39 17.82 -5.63
CA GLU A 693 4.98 16.74 -4.83
C GLU A 693 4.54 16.84 -3.36
N SER A 694 4.54 18.04 -2.80
CA SER A 694 4.18 18.26 -1.39
C SER A 694 2.68 18.09 -1.12
N ALA A 695 1.84 18.29 -2.13
CA ALA A 695 0.39 18.05 -2.09
C ALA A 695 -0.01 16.91 -3.03
N ALA A 696 0.82 15.89 -3.16
CA ALA A 696 0.59 14.74 -4.03
C ALA A 696 -0.75 14.05 -3.72
N PRO A 697 -1.57 13.73 -4.74
CA PRO A 697 -2.84 13.05 -4.49
C PRO A 697 -2.56 11.67 -3.87
N PHE A 698 -3.18 11.41 -2.72
CA PHE A 698 -3.20 10.09 -2.12
C PHE A 698 -4.46 9.34 -2.56
N ILE A 699 -4.30 8.18 -3.12
CA ILE A 699 -5.37 7.34 -3.61
C ILE A 699 -5.52 6.14 -2.69
N TYR A 700 -6.59 6.11 -1.90
CA TYR A 700 -6.90 5.02 -0.98
C TYR A 700 -7.42 3.81 -1.76
N CYS A 701 -6.75 2.68 -1.64
CA CYS A 701 -7.15 1.41 -2.25
C CYS A 701 -7.76 0.43 -1.24
N GLY A 702 -7.49 0.64 0.07
CA GLY A 702 -7.82 -0.30 1.12
C GLY A 702 -6.85 -1.49 1.20
N PHE A 703 -5.77 -1.48 0.42
CA PHE A 703 -4.70 -2.49 0.39
C PHE A 703 -3.40 -1.85 -0.13
N LYS A 704 -2.28 -2.55 0.06
CA LYS A 704 -0.99 -2.16 -0.53
C LYS A 704 -0.96 -2.60 -2.00
N PRO A 705 -0.91 -1.67 -2.98
CA PRO A 705 -0.78 -2.04 -4.38
C PRO A 705 0.58 -2.67 -4.68
N ALA A 706 0.58 -3.78 -5.41
CA ALA A 706 1.77 -4.34 -6.05
C ALA A 706 1.92 -3.83 -7.49
N LEU A 707 0.80 -3.51 -8.14
CA LEU A 707 0.70 -2.97 -9.49
C LEU A 707 -0.23 -1.76 -9.50
N VAL A 708 0.20 -0.67 -10.14
CA VAL A 708 -0.63 0.51 -10.43
C VAL A 708 -0.48 0.87 -11.90
N ILE A 709 -1.61 1.03 -12.59
CA ILE A 709 -1.69 1.52 -13.97
C ILE A 709 -2.51 2.80 -13.99
N VAL A 710 -2.04 3.82 -14.70
CA VAL A 710 -2.66 5.15 -14.75
C VAL A 710 -2.79 5.63 -16.19
N LYS A 711 -3.87 6.35 -16.49
CA LYS A 711 -4.10 7.03 -17.77
C LYS A 711 -4.82 8.36 -17.57
N ALA A 712 -4.28 9.43 -18.14
CA ALA A 712 -4.98 10.72 -18.20
C ALA A 712 -6.22 10.61 -19.08
N ILE A 713 -7.32 11.19 -18.62
CA ILE A 713 -8.62 11.21 -19.33
C ILE A 713 -9.18 12.63 -19.52
N GLY A 714 -8.55 13.64 -18.91
CA GLY A 714 -8.85 15.06 -19.19
C GLY A 714 -7.84 15.60 -20.18
N SER A 715 -8.26 16.57 -20.99
CA SER A 715 -7.39 17.28 -21.92
C SER A 715 -7.59 18.77 -21.71
N ALA A 716 -6.66 19.42 -21.05
CA ALA A 716 -6.51 20.88 -21.16
C ALA A 716 -5.79 21.28 -22.45
N ASP A 717 -5.05 20.37 -23.07
CA ASP A 717 -4.42 20.53 -24.37
C ASP A 717 -4.83 19.38 -25.31
N PRO A 718 -5.57 19.65 -26.39
CA PRO A 718 -5.95 18.62 -27.36
C PRO A 718 -4.76 17.95 -28.07
N ASN A 719 -3.53 18.47 -27.90
CA ASN A 719 -2.30 17.87 -28.42
C ASN A 719 -1.52 17.05 -27.38
N SER A 720 -1.96 17.01 -26.12
CA SER A 720 -1.29 16.24 -25.07
C SER A 720 -1.72 14.76 -25.11
N ASN A 721 -1.06 13.99 -25.92
CA ASN A 721 -1.12 12.54 -25.87
C ASN A 721 -0.35 12.08 -24.63
N THR A 722 -1.02 11.40 -23.71
CA THR A 722 -0.42 10.84 -22.50
C THR A 722 -0.39 9.33 -22.59
N ASN A 723 0.73 8.71 -22.30
CA ASN A 723 0.88 7.26 -22.32
C ASN A 723 0.08 6.59 -21.18
N TRP A 724 -0.19 5.29 -21.33
CA TRP A 724 -0.60 4.42 -20.24
C TRP A 724 0.63 4.06 -19.43
N VAL A 725 0.70 4.53 -18.21
CA VAL A 725 1.87 4.35 -17.34
C VAL A 725 1.61 3.24 -16.31
N ILE A 726 2.63 2.42 -16.08
CA ILE A 726 2.57 1.27 -15.16
C ILE A 726 3.78 1.25 -14.23
N TRP A 727 3.52 1.05 -12.92
CA TRP A 727 4.50 0.84 -11.88
C TRP A 727 4.21 -0.44 -11.11
N ASP A 728 5.26 -1.06 -10.61
CA ASP A 728 5.14 -2.24 -9.75
C ASP A 728 6.18 -2.22 -8.62
N SER A 729 5.81 -2.84 -7.50
CA SER A 729 6.66 -2.95 -6.32
C SER A 729 7.71 -4.07 -6.42
N TYR A 730 7.72 -4.85 -7.49
CA TYR A 730 8.61 -6.00 -7.65
C TYR A 730 9.95 -5.60 -8.28
N ARG A 731 9.95 -4.77 -9.33
CA ARG A 731 11.18 -4.27 -9.98
C ARG A 731 11.91 -3.25 -9.11
N THR A 732 11.17 -2.47 -8.33
CA THR A 732 11.72 -1.50 -7.37
C THR A 732 11.06 -1.73 -6.01
N PRO A 733 11.65 -2.55 -5.13
CA PRO A 733 11.10 -2.74 -3.78
C PRO A 733 11.29 -1.49 -2.93
N GLY A 734 10.32 -1.24 -2.03
CA GLY A 734 10.30 -0.09 -1.13
C GLY A 734 9.03 0.74 -1.27
N THR A 735 9.03 1.93 -0.66
CA THR A 735 7.87 2.85 -0.73
C THR A 735 7.89 3.70 -1.99
N ILE A 736 9.07 4.06 -2.48
CA ILE A 736 9.26 4.90 -3.67
C ILE A 736 9.54 4.01 -4.88
N ILE A 737 8.79 4.22 -5.96
CA ILE A 737 8.97 3.51 -7.22
C ILE A 737 9.18 4.54 -8.33
N ASP A 738 10.35 4.48 -8.96
CA ASP A 738 10.81 5.37 -10.01
C ASP A 738 10.86 4.70 -11.42
N ASN A 739 10.75 3.38 -11.47
CA ASN A 739 10.92 2.58 -12.69
C ASN A 739 9.57 2.32 -13.37
N ARG A 740 9.07 3.31 -14.12
CA ARG A 740 7.83 3.14 -14.89
C ARG A 740 8.06 2.42 -16.22
N LEU A 741 6.99 1.80 -16.72
CA LEU A 741 6.83 1.32 -18.09
C LEU A 741 5.63 2.01 -18.73
N GLU A 742 5.58 2.00 -20.06
CA GLU A 742 4.48 2.52 -20.86
C GLU A 742 3.82 1.37 -21.64
N ILE A 743 2.50 1.20 -21.51
CA ILE A 743 1.81 0.05 -22.12
C ILE A 743 1.65 0.25 -23.64
N ASP A 744 1.49 1.47 -24.11
CA ASP A 744 1.26 1.83 -25.51
C ASP A 744 2.55 2.05 -26.31
N THR A 745 3.71 1.82 -25.71
CA THR A 745 5.02 1.93 -26.37
C THR A 745 5.82 0.63 -26.31
N SER A 746 6.93 0.58 -27.03
CA SER A 746 7.93 -0.50 -26.95
C SER A 746 9.14 -0.13 -26.09
N ASN A 747 9.18 1.06 -25.49
CA ASN A 747 10.32 1.56 -24.73
C ASN A 747 10.66 0.66 -23.52
N PHE A 748 11.94 0.69 -23.10
CA PHE A 748 12.35 0.20 -21.79
C PHE A 748 11.81 1.07 -20.66
N GLN A 749 11.96 0.59 -19.41
CA GLN A 749 11.68 1.42 -18.24
C GLN A 749 12.55 2.70 -18.26
N GLY A 750 11.97 3.82 -17.80
CA GLY A 750 12.69 5.11 -17.80
C GLY A 750 13.01 5.64 -19.19
N GLY A 751 12.22 5.30 -20.21
CA GLY A 751 12.47 5.62 -21.63
C GLY A 751 12.63 7.12 -21.99
N ASP A 752 12.48 8.02 -21.04
CA ASP A 752 12.68 9.46 -21.16
C ASP A 752 14.06 9.95 -20.65
N GLY A 753 14.94 9.02 -20.24
CA GLY A 753 16.30 9.33 -19.77
C GLY A 753 16.39 9.97 -18.38
N ARG A 754 15.34 9.91 -17.57
CA ARG A 754 15.29 10.48 -16.21
C ARG A 754 15.42 9.35 -15.17
N THR A 755 16.43 9.42 -14.32
CA THR A 755 16.82 8.34 -13.40
C THR A 755 16.65 8.67 -11.91
N ASP A 756 16.13 9.85 -11.54
CA ASP A 756 16.21 10.40 -10.18
C ASP A 756 14.89 11.01 -9.67
N ARG A 757 13.73 10.43 -10.04
CA ARG A 757 12.42 10.96 -9.63
C ARG A 757 11.61 9.95 -8.86
N ASP A 758 11.06 10.41 -7.75
CA ASP A 758 10.00 9.75 -7.01
C ASP A 758 8.70 9.85 -7.81
N ASP A 759 8.39 8.89 -8.70
CA ASP A 759 7.21 8.96 -9.55
C ASP A 759 5.94 8.60 -8.78
N ILE A 760 6.00 7.52 -8.00
CA ILE A 760 4.89 7.02 -7.20
C ILE A 760 5.38 6.50 -5.85
N ARG A 761 4.60 6.73 -4.81
CA ARG A 761 4.83 6.13 -3.49
C ARG A 761 3.73 5.11 -3.22
N ILE A 762 4.13 3.88 -2.92
CA ILE A 762 3.23 2.78 -2.54
C ILE A 762 3.16 2.72 -1.02
N TRP A 763 1.92 2.84 -0.51
CA TRP A 763 1.59 2.76 0.91
C TRP A 763 0.89 1.45 1.24
N SER A 764 0.85 1.08 2.51
CA SER A 764 0.13 -0.13 2.99
C SER A 764 -1.36 -0.15 2.65
N ASN A 765 -1.95 0.99 2.28
CA ASN A 765 -3.39 1.14 2.05
C ASN A 765 -3.74 1.90 0.74
N GLY A 766 -2.76 2.17 -0.12
CA GLY A 766 -2.96 2.89 -1.36
C GLY A 766 -1.68 3.39 -1.99
N PHE A 767 -1.75 4.48 -2.74
CA PHE A 767 -0.58 5.08 -3.40
C PHE A 767 -0.72 6.61 -3.52
N SER A 768 0.41 7.29 -3.71
CA SER A 768 0.46 8.72 -4.05
C SER A 768 1.28 8.94 -5.30
N ILE A 769 0.85 9.85 -6.17
CA ILE A 769 1.60 10.26 -7.35
C ILE A 769 2.36 11.54 -7.02
N THR A 770 3.68 11.46 -6.98
CA THR A 770 4.57 12.53 -6.49
C THR A 770 5.26 13.34 -7.60
N THR A 771 5.24 12.86 -8.83
CA THR A 771 5.81 13.62 -9.98
C THR A 771 5.14 14.96 -10.16
N GLN A 772 5.95 16.02 -10.30
CA GLN A 772 5.48 17.35 -10.69
C GLN A 772 5.55 17.53 -12.20
N SER A 773 4.62 18.32 -12.75
CA SER A 773 4.59 18.76 -14.16
C SER A 773 4.69 17.62 -15.18
N TRP A 774 4.19 16.44 -14.82
CA TRP A 774 4.21 15.27 -15.69
C TRP A 774 2.82 14.96 -16.24
N TRP A 775 2.62 15.20 -17.53
CA TRP A 775 1.35 15.04 -18.26
C TRP A 775 0.71 13.65 -18.11
N GLU A 776 1.53 12.62 -17.89
CA GLU A 776 1.08 11.22 -17.85
C GLU A 776 0.47 10.80 -16.53
N SER A 777 0.80 11.45 -15.42
CA SER A 777 0.35 11.01 -14.09
C SER A 777 -0.08 12.09 -13.11
N ASN A 778 0.52 13.30 -13.12
CA ASN A 778 0.22 14.35 -12.15
C ASN A 778 0.42 15.75 -12.73
N TYR A 779 -0.37 16.13 -13.71
CA TYR A 779 -0.35 17.47 -14.27
C TYR A 779 -1.72 18.12 -14.16
N SER A 780 -1.80 19.29 -13.55
CA SER A 780 -3.07 20.00 -13.28
C SER A 780 -3.88 20.30 -14.56
N GLY A 781 -3.21 20.52 -15.68
CA GLY A 781 -3.85 20.71 -16.98
C GLY A 781 -4.41 19.44 -17.62
N ALA A 782 -3.97 18.25 -17.21
CA ALA A 782 -4.40 16.94 -17.74
C ALA A 782 -5.38 16.20 -16.81
N SER A 783 -5.84 16.81 -15.77
CA SER A 783 -6.82 16.26 -14.82
C SER A 783 -8.19 16.05 -15.47
N PRO A 784 -8.92 14.96 -15.15
CA PRO A 784 -8.61 13.85 -14.25
C PRO A 784 -7.85 12.67 -14.88
N TYR A 785 -7.49 11.68 -14.02
CA TYR A 785 -6.85 10.41 -14.39
C TYR A 785 -7.70 9.24 -13.93
N ILE A 786 -7.68 8.12 -14.68
CA ILE A 786 -8.17 6.82 -14.21
C ILE A 786 -6.99 5.97 -13.76
N TYR A 787 -7.29 5.04 -12.85
CA TYR A 787 -6.30 4.09 -12.37
C TYR A 787 -6.86 2.69 -12.18
N MET A 788 -5.95 1.72 -12.20
CA MET A 788 -6.15 0.34 -11.82
C MET A 788 -5.05 -0.06 -10.85
N ALA A 789 -5.42 -0.69 -9.74
CA ALA A 789 -4.50 -1.17 -8.74
C ALA A 789 -4.81 -2.61 -8.36
N PHE A 790 -3.75 -3.42 -8.18
CA PHE A 790 -3.84 -4.82 -7.76
C PHE A 790 -2.88 -5.12 -6.62
N SER A 791 -3.27 -6.00 -5.70
CA SER A 791 -2.47 -6.47 -4.57
C SER A 791 -1.96 -7.89 -4.79
N GLU A 792 -0.73 -8.15 -4.33
CA GLU A 792 -0.20 -9.50 -4.09
C GLU A 792 -0.25 -9.89 -2.60
N GLU A 793 -0.46 -8.92 -1.70
CA GLU A 793 -0.46 -9.13 -0.25
C GLU A 793 -1.89 -9.19 0.29
N ALA A 794 -2.19 -10.19 1.12
CA ALA A 794 -3.47 -10.25 1.82
C ALA A 794 -3.63 -9.07 2.79
N ILE A 795 -4.79 -8.43 2.78
CA ILE A 795 -5.26 -7.72 3.97
C ILE A 795 -5.58 -8.79 5.01
N THR A 796 -4.99 -8.69 6.19
CA THR A 796 -5.17 -9.72 7.20
C THR A 796 -6.62 -9.81 7.69
N LYS A 797 -7.26 -10.95 7.50
CA LYS A 797 -8.15 -11.46 8.53
C LYS A 797 -7.27 -11.82 9.74
N THR A 798 -7.34 -11.04 10.78
CA THR A 798 -6.86 -11.48 12.08
C THR A 798 -7.86 -12.56 12.52
N LEU A 799 -7.49 -13.81 12.32
CA LEU A 799 -8.23 -14.88 12.97
C LEU A 799 -8.21 -14.58 14.47
N GLY A 800 -9.39 -14.40 15.02
CA GLY A 800 -9.55 -14.34 16.45
C GLY A 800 -8.79 -15.51 17.04
N VAL A 801 -7.95 -15.23 18.02
CA VAL A 801 -7.34 -16.24 18.86
C VAL A 801 -8.51 -16.92 19.56
N ASN A 802 -8.81 -18.15 19.18
CA ASN A 802 -9.36 -19.12 20.11
C ASN A 802 -8.18 -19.77 20.82
#